data_ef57457d72d9605184624033c013b4a9
#
_entry.id   ef57457d72d9605184624033c013b4a9
#
_cell.length_a   1.000
_cell.length_b   1.000
_cell.length_c   1.000
_cell.angle_alpha   90.00
_cell.angle_beta   90.00
_cell.angle_gamma   90.00
#
_symmetry.space_group_name_H-M   'P 1'
#
loop_
_entity.id
_entity.type
_entity.pdbx_description
1 polymer ?
#
loop_
_entity_poly.entity_id
_entity_poly.type
_entity_poly.pdbx_seq_one_letter_code
_entity_poly.pdbx_strand_id
1 'polypeptide(L)'
;MNVASGTLQPDSGTIEINGQVIASLSPHQATELGLAIVHQHPAVLPDLSIEENIKISVPEKFLLAEGSPAATMRKMLDDFGFTVSIKDRVENLSIAQQHLLDLAKAFAVNPKVLILDEPTAPLGQESVEILFERVKKIAASGTSVVYITHRLAEVRELADRVTVLRDGKWRGVKAIADISDDEIMTLIVGRELESTFPPKHGGLSGDKQFFKVDNISGPEFQNVSLTANKGEIVGISGVVGNGQSQLLRAIAGLDKFSGTIEINGEPTAAKQLLNKAAYLPSDRHGEGLMMTLSVRENAAVNALDRLTSGIFVSRKKETSSVHASLKSIDVKAPSMDADVSALSGGNQQKIVMSRSLLSNPILIIADEPTQGVDVGARAEIYKILRQTAEGGIPVIVNSSDTKELEGLCDRVYVMSRGHIVSTLEGSDITETKMVAAAISSTKLKTAEENLVTEKQLRRRRVLRSDFLPPSVLMAMIALLAMFIYSKNDMYFGSYNINAVLGLATGLGFIALGQTIVLMTGGIDLSVGPASGVLLVIGSFFINDKKSLFIIILGFVLIFVFAVLIGVINGALIRFAKFTPVAGTLTVYIALIGIGFLLRPSPGGYFNATFTEFLLLQIGPVPYTFIILVIAAIVFEVLLRRTNWGVRLRASGSDEESARRLGVNINRTIIGAYIASAVFAGLGAVIIMGLIGLGDPAQGTSYTLQSITAVVLGGTSLLGGRGSFIGSLLGSVLMIQVLNACVILDLTQSYQYLFQGLLIVFAAISYTVTRSGGKK
;
A
#
# COMPACT_ATOMS: atom_id res chain seq x y z
N MET A 1 4.79 -20.49 9.54
CA MET A 1 5.16 -19.28 10.28
C MET A 1 3.96 -18.45 10.74
N ASN A 2 2.95 -18.22 9.89
CA ASN A 2 1.76 -17.45 10.28
C ASN A 2 1.00 -18.04 11.50
N VAL A 3 1.03 -19.36 11.68
CA VAL A 3 0.48 -20.02 12.87
C VAL A 3 1.34 -19.72 14.11
N ALA A 4 2.67 -19.81 13.99
CA ALA A 4 3.59 -19.51 15.09
C ALA A 4 3.54 -18.04 15.54
N SER A 5 3.29 -17.09 14.61
CA SER A 5 3.14 -15.66 14.92
C SER A 5 1.74 -15.28 15.45
N GLY A 6 0.78 -16.20 15.43
CA GLY A 6 -0.62 -15.92 15.81
C GLY A 6 -1.42 -15.15 14.76
N THR A 7 -0.88 -14.95 13.57
CA THR A 7 -1.58 -14.31 12.44
C THR A 7 -2.67 -15.23 11.87
N LEU A 8 -2.44 -16.55 11.94
CA LEU A 8 -3.35 -17.60 11.51
C LEU A 8 -3.58 -18.59 12.67
N GLN A 9 -4.80 -19.02 12.88
CA GLN A 9 -5.11 -20.08 13.87
C GLN A 9 -4.86 -21.46 13.24
N PRO A 10 -4.31 -22.42 14.00
CA PRO A 10 -4.17 -23.81 13.53
C PRO A 10 -5.54 -24.49 13.45
N ASP A 11 -5.77 -25.31 12.44
CA ASP A 11 -6.98 -26.16 12.35
C ASP A 11 -6.96 -27.29 13.40
N SER A 12 -5.76 -27.77 13.75
CA SER A 12 -5.54 -28.81 14.77
C SER A 12 -4.10 -28.76 15.28
N GLY A 13 -3.86 -29.40 16.42
CA GLY A 13 -2.56 -29.45 17.08
C GLY A 13 -2.42 -28.45 18.22
N THR A 14 -1.24 -28.41 18.83
CA THR A 14 -0.92 -27.55 19.96
C THR A 14 0.34 -26.72 19.71
N ILE A 15 0.37 -25.51 20.21
CA ILE A 15 1.53 -24.65 20.25
C ILE A 15 2.02 -24.59 21.69
N GLU A 16 3.27 -24.91 21.93
CA GLU A 16 3.87 -24.82 23.25
C GLU A 16 5.03 -23.81 23.22
N ILE A 17 4.99 -22.83 24.10
CA ILE A 17 6.04 -21.82 24.28
C ILE A 17 6.44 -21.75 25.75
N ASN A 18 7.68 -21.99 26.08
CA ASN A 18 8.20 -22.00 27.46
C ASN A 18 7.45 -22.99 28.39
N GLY A 19 7.03 -24.15 27.89
CA GLY A 19 6.27 -25.13 28.67
C GLY A 19 4.77 -24.80 28.85
N GLN A 20 4.27 -23.74 28.22
CA GLN A 20 2.86 -23.38 28.25
C GLN A 20 2.19 -23.74 26.93
N VAL A 21 1.15 -24.58 27.02
CA VAL A 21 0.31 -24.92 25.86
C VAL A 21 -0.68 -23.78 25.61
N ILE A 22 -0.69 -23.28 24.38
CA ILE A 22 -1.49 -22.15 23.96
C ILE A 22 -2.55 -22.64 22.96
N ALA A 23 -3.82 -22.48 23.32
CA ALA A 23 -4.94 -22.92 22.48
C ALA A 23 -5.22 -21.95 21.31
N SER A 24 -4.97 -20.66 21.51
CA SER A 24 -5.16 -19.62 20.49
C SER A 24 -4.12 -18.53 20.71
N LEU A 25 -3.37 -18.20 19.68
CA LEU A 25 -2.30 -17.20 19.72
C LEU A 25 -2.71 -15.99 18.89
N SER A 26 -2.51 -14.79 19.42
CA SER A 26 -2.58 -13.55 18.64
C SER A 26 -1.18 -12.95 18.47
N PRO A 27 -0.92 -12.09 17.48
CA PRO A 27 0.39 -11.45 17.31
C PRO A 27 0.88 -10.70 18.55
N HIS A 28 -0.03 -10.04 19.28
CA HIS A 28 0.31 -9.36 20.54
C HIS A 28 0.77 -10.34 21.62
N GLN A 29 0.03 -11.44 21.80
CA GLN A 29 0.40 -12.49 22.77
C GLN A 29 1.71 -13.18 22.39
N ALA A 30 1.96 -13.41 21.10
CA ALA A 30 3.22 -13.97 20.62
C ALA A 30 4.41 -13.07 21.04
N THR A 31 4.28 -11.76 20.86
CA THR A 31 5.31 -10.80 21.27
C THR A 31 5.48 -10.75 22.79
N GLU A 32 4.41 -10.82 23.58
CA GLU A 32 4.48 -10.86 25.05
C GLU A 32 5.18 -12.13 25.56
N LEU A 33 5.01 -13.25 24.88
CA LEU A 33 5.68 -14.52 25.15
C LEU A 33 7.15 -14.54 24.71
N GLY A 34 7.61 -13.47 24.05
CA GLY A 34 8.98 -13.32 23.59
C GLY A 34 9.25 -13.88 22.20
N LEU A 35 8.24 -13.99 21.35
CA LEU A 35 8.39 -14.40 19.97
C LEU A 35 8.38 -13.16 19.06
N ALA A 36 9.39 -13.00 18.21
CA ALA A 36 9.43 -11.99 17.16
C ALA A 36 9.53 -12.64 15.79
N ILE A 37 8.89 -12.05 14.81
CA ILE A 37 8.92 -12.54 13.42
C ILE A 37 9.16 -11.38 12.46
N VAL A 38 10.03 -11.64 11.48
CA VAL A 38 10.21 -10.82 10.27
C VAL A 38 9.65 -11.60 9.10
N HIS A 39 8.67 -11.04 8.45
CA HIS A 39 7.98 -11.67 7.32
C HIS A 39 8.72 -11.40 6.00
N GLN A 40 8.49 -12.24 5.01
CA GLN A 40 9.00 -12.10 3.63
C GLN A 40 8.65 -10.71 3.02
N HIS A 41 7.45 -10.20 3.30
CA HIS A 41 7.07 -8.82 3.03
C HIS A 41 7.08 -8.04 4.36
N PRO A 42 7.85 -6.94 4.45
CA PRO A 42 8.04 -6.24 5.72
C PRO A 42 6.72 -5.70 6.27
N ALA A 43 6.47 -5.94 7.54
CA ALA A 43 5.31 -5.42 8.24
C ALA A 43 5.53 -3.96 8.62
N VAL A 44 5.42 -3.06 7.63
CA VAL A 44 5.60 -1.62 7.79
C VAL A 44 4.38 -0.86 7.26
N LEU A 45 4.20 0.36 7.75
CA LEU A 45 3.07 1.23 7.43
C LEU A 45 3.60 2.44 6.66
N PRO A 46 3.44 2.47 5.32
CA PRO A 46 4.09 3.47 4.46
C PRO A 46 3.72 4.92 4.81
N ASP A 47 2.47 5.18 5.17
CA ASP A 47 1.97 6.52 5.46
C ASP A 47 2.40 7.07 6.83
N LEU A 48 2.95 6.22 7.71
CA LEU A 48 3.43 6.59 9.03
C LEU A 48 4.94 6.89 9.01
N SER A 49 5.40 7.68 9.99
CA SER A 49 6.84 7.90 10.21
C SER A 49 7.53 6.63 10.73
N ILE A 50 8.85 6.57 10.63
CA ILE A 50 9.66 5.50 11.21
C ILE A 50 9.41 5.40 12.73
N GLU A 51 9.36 6.54 13.40
CA GLU A 51 9.06 6.62 14.85
C GLU A 51 7.70 5.97 15.17
N GLU A 52 6.64 6.28 14.39
CA GLU A 52 5.32 5.71 14.60
C GLU A 52 5.25 4.21 14.27
N ASN A 53 5.96 3.76 13.24
CA ASN A 53 6.12 2.34 12.92
C ASN A 53 6.79 1.55 14.05
N ILE A 54 7.80 2.13 14.69
CA ILE A 54 8.46 1.51 15.85
C ILE A 54 7.52 1.48 17.06
N LYS A 55 6.86 2.59 17.38
CA LYS A 55 5.95 2.70 18.53
C LYS A 55 4.77 1.73 18.50
N ILE A 56 4.27 1.38 17.30
CA ILE A 56 3.13 0.46 17.19
C ILE A 56 3.52 -1.00 17.41
N SER A 57 4.79 -1.35 17.12
CA SER A 57 5.28 -2.73 17.14
C SER A 57 6.17 -3.05 18.34
N VAL A 58 6.88 -2.06 18.88
CA VAL A 58 7.82 -2.27 20.00
C VAL A 58 7.17 -1.79 21.30
N PRO A 59 6.99 -2.68 22.29
CA PRO A 59 6.45 -2.30 23.61
C PRO A 59 7.28 -1.21 24.29
N GLU A 60 6.63 -0.31 25.01
CA GLU A 60 7.22 0.89 25.60
C GLU A 60 8.42 0.58 26.51
N LYS A 61 8.37 -0.54 27.24
CA LYS A 61 9.47 -0.99 28.12
C LYS A 61 10.81 -1.15 27.39
N PHE A 62 10.82 -1.50 26.10
CA PHE A 62 12.02 -1.62 25.30
C PHE A 62 12.47 -0.29 24.69
N LEU A 63 11.55 0.69 24.56
CA LEU A 63 11.87 2.00 24.03
C LEU A 63 12.57 2.92 25.04
N LEU A 64 12.62 2.56 26.32
CA LEU A 64 13.24 3.34 27.39
C LEU A 64 14.66 2.87 27.74
N ALA A 65 15.22 1.90 27.03
CA ALA A 65 16.51 1.28 27.33
C ALA A 65 17.69 2.29 27.34
N GLU A 66 17.66 3.32 26.51
CA GLU A 66 18.72 4.36 26.42
C GLU A 66 18.28 5.69 27.05
N GLY A 67 17.43 5.66 28.07
CA GLY A 67 16.97 6.84 28.81
C GLY A 67 15.91 7.69 28.10
N SER A 68 15.77 7.62 26.77
CA SER A 68 14.68 8.25 26.04
C SER A 68 14.26 7.42 24.82
N PRO A 69 12.96 7.44 24.46
CA PRO A 69 12.48 6.69 23.27
C PRO A 69 13.21 7.09 21.98
N ALA A 70 13.49 8.37 21.80
CA ALA A 70 14.17 8.86 20.60
C ALA A 70 15.62 8.36 20.50
N ALA A 71 16.36 8.33 21.61
CA ALA A 71 17.72 7.82 21.66
C ALA A 71 17.75 6.30 21.38
N THR A 72 16.84 5.56 22.02
CA THR A 72 16.72 4.11 21.81
C THR A 72 16.39 3.79 20.35
N MET A 73 15.41 4.47 19.75
CA MET A 73 15.05 4.29 18.34
C MET A 73 16.23 4.64 17.42
N ARG A 74 16.98 5.69 17.72
CA ARG A 74 18.14 6.05 16.91
C ARG A 74 19.20 4.95 16.94
N LYS A 75 19.54 4.45 18.13
CA LYS A 75 20.49 3.34 18.29
C LYS A 75 20.03 2.07 17.56
N MET A 76 18.75 1.72 17.68
CA MET A 76 18.16 0.58 16.93
C MET A 76 18.41 0.71 15.43
N LEU A 77 18.24 1.90 14.87
CA LEU A 77 18.43 2.17 13.45
C LEU A 77 19.90 2.21 13.06
N ASP A 78 20.75 2.83 13.90
CA ASP A 78 22.20 2.89 13.69
C ASP A 78 22.83 1.49 13.68
N ASP A 79 22.32 0.58 14.49
CA ASP A 79 22.71 -0.83 14.55
C ASP A 79 22.53 -1.58 13.22
N PHE A 80 21.66 -1.08 12.33
CA PHE A 80 21.41 -1.60 10.98
C PHE A 80 21.86 -0.64 9.86
N GLY A 81 22.72 0.35 10.18
CA GLY A 81 23.29 1.26 9.19
C GLY A 81 22.33 2.32 8.65
N PHE A 82 21.26 2.65 9.36
CA PHE A 82 20.31 3.69 8.94
C PHE A 82 20.85 5.10 9.08
N THR A 83 20.80 5.89 8.00
CA THR A 83 21.17 7.30 7.97
C THR A 83 19.99 8.26 7.96
N VAL A 84 18.76 7.74 7.83
CA VAL A 84 17.53 8.53 7.71
C VAL A 84 17.00 9.01 9.07
N SER A 85 16.19 10.08 9.06
CA SER A 85 15.56 10.61 10.27
C SER A 85 14.38 9.75 10.73
N ILE A 86 14.22 9.53 12.04
CA ILE A 86 13.07 8.82 12.61
C ILE A 86 11.72 9.48 12.28
N LYS A 87 11.73 10.77 11.92
CA LYS A 87 10.56 11.53 11.50
C LYS A 87 10.20 11.37 10.02
N ASP A 88 11.07 10.73 9.25
CA ASP A 88 10.78 10.47 7.82
C ASP A 88 9.72 9.39 7.70
N ARG A 89 8.89 9.49 6.66
CA ARG A 89 7.86 8.49 6.38
C ARG A 89 8.45 7.26 5.71
N VAL A 90 7.89 6.11 6.05
CA VAL A 90 8.35 4.82 5.53
C VAL A 90 8.17 4.69 4.02
N GLU A 91 7.17 5.36 3.41
CA GLU A 91 7.01 5.41 1.94
C GLU A 91 8.21 6.00 1.18
N ASN A 92 9.06 6.78 1.87
CA ASN A 92 10.27 7.37 1.28
C ASN A 92 11.49 6.44 1.35
N LEU A 93 11.37 5.32 2.04
CA LEU A 93 12.41 4.30 2.16
C LEU A 93 12.40 3.37 0.94
N SER A 94 13.58 2.93 0.53
CA SER A 94 13.71 1.83 -0.42
C SER A 94 13.16 0.52 0.20
N ILE A 95 12.85 -0.46 -0.64
CA ILE A 95 12.36 -1.78 -0.18
C ILE A 95 13.38 -2.40 0.79
N ALA A 96 14.68 -2.32 0.50
CA ALA A 96 15.74 -2.79 1.38
C ALA A 96 15.70 -2.09 2.75
N GLN A 97 15.55 -0.76 2.78
CA GLN A 97 15.43 0.00 4.03
C GLN A 97 14.17 -0.35 4.82
N GLN A 98 13.04 -0.62 4.13
CA GLN A 98 11.82 -1.08 4.81
C GLN A 98 12.03 -2.44 5.49
N HIS A 99 12.75 -3.37 4.85
CA HIS A 99 13.14 -4.65 5.46
C HIS A 99 14.09 -4.46 6.65
N LEU A 100 15.10 -3.61 6.51
CA LEU A 100 16.01 -3.30 7.63
C LEU A 100 15.25 -2.68 8.81
N LEU A 101 14.24 -1.83 8.56
CA LEU A 101 13.38 -1.30 9.62
C LEU A 101 12.61 -2.42 10.33
N ASP A 102 12.06 -3.39 9.59
CA ASP A 102 11.33 -4.52 10.16
C ASP A 102 12.25 -5.42 11.00
N LEU A 103 13.46 -5.68 10.50
CA LEU A 103 14.52 -6.35 11.26
C LEU A 103 14.87 -5.60 12.55
N ALA A 104 15.14 -4.31 12.48
CA ALA A 104 15.48 -3.49 13.65
C ALA A 104 14.39 -3.57 14.74
N LYS A 105 13.10 -3.54 14.36
CA LYS A 105 11.97 -3.72 15.29
C LYS A 105 11.99 -5.09 15.96
N ALA A 106 12.22 -6.16 15.18
CA ALA A 106 12.21 -7.53 15.68
C ALA A 106 13.37 -7.80 16.65
N PHE A 107 14.55 -7.24 16.37
CA PHE A 107 15.72 -7.37 17.26
C PHE A 107 15.59 -6.53 18.54
N ALA A 108 14.90 -5.41 18.49
CA ALA A 108 14.76 -4.50 19.63
C ALA A 108 13.99 -5.07 20.82
N VAL A 109 13.12 -6.04 20.60
CA VAL A 109 12.32 -6.65 21.67
C VAL A 109 13.06 -7.75 22.44
N ASN A 110 14.35 -8.01 22.14
CA ASN A 110 15.16 -9.07 22.74
C ASN A 110 14.38 -10.38 22.82
N PRO A 111 13.98 -10.96 21.67
CA PRO A 111 13.07 -12.10 21.66
C PRO A 111 13.74 -13.36 22.22
N LYS A 112 12.93 -14.27 22.79
CA LYS A 112 13.36 -15.63 23.14
C LYS A 112 13.42 -16.52 21.90
N VAL A 113 12.50 -16.27 20.95
CA VAL A 113 12.44 -16.94 19.64
C VAL A 113 12.35 -15.89 18.57
N LEU A 114 13.30 -15.84 17.65
CA LEU A 114 13.33 -14.97 16.49
C LEU A 114 13.10 -15.79 15.22
N ILE A 115 12.06 -15.46 14.47
CA ILE A 115 11.75 -16.10 13.19
C ILE A 115 12.06 -15.11 12.07
N LEU A 116 12.90 -15.50 11.12
CA LEU A 116 13.29 -14.69 9.96
C LEU A 116 12.88 -15.44 8.69
N ASP A 117 11.96 -14.87 7.91
CA ASP A 117 11.40 -15.48 6.70
C ASP A 117 11.97 -14.77 5.46
N GLU A 118 12.95 -15.41 4.80
CA GLU A 118 13.70 -14.89 3.64
C GLU A 118 14.23 -13.46 3.82
N PRO A 119 14.91 -13.13 4.92
CA PRO A 119 15.20 -11.73 5.28
C PRO A 119 16.23 -11.06 4.36
N THR A 120 16.98 -11.83 3.58
CA THR A 120 18.08 -11.33 2.71
C THR A 120 17.64 -11.03 1.29
N ALA A 121 16.45 -11.47 0.87
CA ALA A 121 16.01 -11.35 -0.53
C ALA A 121 16.12 -9.92 -1.12
N PRO A 122 15.73 -8.84 -0.38
CA PRO A 122 15.83 -7.46 -0.89
C PRO A 122 17.11 -6.73 -0.46
N LEU A 123 18.04 -7.39 0.25
CA LEU A 123 19.20 -6.75 0.86
C LEU A 123 20.44 -6.86 -0.03
N GLY A 124 21.23 -5.81 -0.08
CA GLY A 124 22.58 -5.86 -0.65
C GLY A 124 23.56 -6.58 0.28
N GLN A 125 24.68 -7.02 -0.27
CA GLN A 125 25.66 -7.87 0.42
C GLN A 125 26.14 -7.29 1.75
N GLU A 126 26.46 -6.00 1.81
CA GLU A 126 26.87 -5.31 3.05
C GLU A 126 25.81 -5.43 4.16
N SER A 127 24.53 -5.25 3.81
CA SER A 127 23.42 -5.39 4.76
C SER A 127 23.20 -6.84 5.20
N VAL A 128 23.47 -7.81 4.32
CA VAL A 128 23.42 -9.25 4.65
C VAL A 128 24.49 -9.59 5.67
N GLU A 129 25.72 -9.10 5.52
CA GLU A 129 26.82 -9.32 6.47
C GLU A 129 26.48 -8.75 7.85
N ILE A 130 25.96 -7.53 7.91
CA ILE A 130 25.47 -6.92 9.17
C ILE A 130 24.37 -7.80 9.80
N LEU A 131 23.41 -8.27 9.02
CA LEU A 131 22.35 -9.15 9.52
C LEU A 131 22.93 -10.43 10.12
N PHE A 132 23.87 -11.08 9.43
CA PHE A 132 24.47 -12.35 9.88
C PHE A 132 25.23 -12.16 11.20
N GLU A 133 26.00 -11.10 11.34
CA GLU A 133 26.66 -10.78 12.62
C GLU A 133 25.63 -10.59 13.76
N ARG A 134 24.53 -9.90 13.48
CA ARG A 134 23.45 -9.68 14.46
C ARG A 134 22.75 -10.98 14.84
N VAL A 135 22.46 -11.86 13.85
CA VAL A 135 21.87 -13.18 14.09
C VAL A 135 22.78 -14.04 14.95
N LYS A 136 24.09 -14.12 14.64
CA LYS A 136 25.07 -14.87 15.45
C LYS A 136 25.15 -14.33 16.87
N LYS A 137 25.16 -12.98 17.03
CA LYS A 137 25.23 -12.34 18.34
C LYS A 137 24.01 -12.61 19.20
N ILE A 138 22.79 -12.52 18.63
CA ILE A 138 21.55 -12.77 19.38
C ILE A 138 21.39 -14.24 19.74
N ALA A 139 21.81 -15.16 18.83
CA ALA A 139 21.83 -16.59 19.11
C ALA A 139 22.80 -16.93 20.25
N ALA A 140 24.01 -16.35 20.26
CA ALA A 140 24.99 -16.49 21.35
C ALA A 140 24.47 -15.96 22.69
N SER A 141 23.53 -15.03 22.72
CA SER A 141 22.87 -14.54 23.94
C SER A 141 21.72 -15.42 24.45
N GLY A 142 21.43 -16.54 23.79
CA GLY A 142 20.43 -17.53 24.20
C GLY A 142 19.10 -17.44 23.48
N THR A 143 18.95 -16.59 22.48
CA THR A 143 17.77 -16.56 21.61
C THR A 143 17.76 -17.73 20.65
N SER A 144 16.66 -18.45 20.55
CA SER A 144 16.48 -19.47 19.49
C SER A 144 16.10 -18.76 18.19
N VAL A 145 16.90 -18.99 17.14
CA VAL A 145 16.65 -18.39 15.82
C VAL A 145 16.11 -19.44 14.85
N VAL A 146 14.97 -19.18 14.22
CA VAL A 146 14.41 -19.94 13.11
C VAL A 146 14.62 -19.14 11.84
N TYR A 147 15.56 -19.55 11.01
CA TYR A 147 15.93 -18.87 9.77
C TYR A 147 15.40 -19.65 8.56
N ILE A 148 14.53 -19.03 7.77
CA ILE A 148 13.94 -19.63 6.59
C ILE A 148 14.60 -19.02 5.36
N THR A 149 15.17 -19.86 4.52
CA THR A 149 15.79 -19.44 3.26
C THR A 149 15.75 -20.60 2.26
N HIS A 150 15.84 -20.24 1.01
CA HIS A 150 16.10 -21.17 -0.09
C HIS A 150 17.56 -21.10 -0.58
N ARG A 151 18.41 -20.28 0.07
CA ARG A 151 19.83 -20.10 -0.27
C ARG A 151 20.68 -20.98 0.61
N LEU A 152 21.25 -22.06 0.05
CA LEU A 152 22.05 -23.03 0.81
C LEU A 152 23.30 -22.41 1.46
N ALA A 153 23.91 -21.41 0.82
CA ALA A 153 25.06 -20.69 1.39
C ALA A 153 24.73 -20.06 2.75
N GLU A 154 23.53 -19.47 2.89
CA GLU A 154 23.06 -18.87 4.15
C GLU A 154 22.82 -19.95 5.22
N VAL A 155 22.26 -21.10 4.81
CA VAL A 155 22.04 -22.24 5.71
C VAL A 155 23.38 -22.73 6.26
N ARG A 156 24.40 -22.87 5.40
CA ARG A 156 25.77 -23.30 5.80
C ARG A 156 26.44 -22.33 6.74
N GLU A 157 26.20 -21.04 6.57
CA GLU A 157 26.86 -20.02 7.37
C GLU A 157 26.21 -19.80 8.75
N LEU A 158 24.88 -19.96 8.86
CA LEU A 158 24.14 -19.58 10.05
C LEU A 158 23.60 -20.75 10.86
N ALA A 159 23.25 -21.88 10.22
CA ALA A 159 22.44 -22.91 10.86
C ALA A 159 23.26 -23.98 11.57
N ASP A 160 22.82 -24.40 12.77
CA ASP A 160 23.29 -25.61 13.45
C ASP A 160 22.57 -26.88 12.93
N ARG A 161 21.28 -26.71 12.61
CA ARG A 161 20.40 -27.79 12.12
C ARG A 161 19.52 -27.30 10.98
N VAL A 162 19.26 -28.18 10.03
CA VAL A 162 18.32 -27.92 8.93
C VAL A 162 17.09 -28.80 9.07
N THR A 163 15.91 -28.19 8.97
CA THR A 163 14.62 -28.87 8.89
C THR A 163 14.04 -28.64 7.50
N VAL A 164 13.76 -29.73 6.78
CA VAL A 164 13.22 -29.65 5.43
C VAL A 164 11.70 -29.87 5.46
N LEU A 165 10.96 -28.90 4.90
CA LEU A 165 9.52 -28.96 4.63
C LEU A 165 9.29 -28.99 3.12
N ARG A 166 8.42 -29.88 2.65
CA ARG A 166 8.00 -29.95 1.25
C ARG A 166 6.52 -30.29 1.15
N ASP A 167 5.78 -29.50 0.36
CA ASP A 167 4.34 -29.67 0.16
C ASP A 167 3.57 -29.65 1.51
N GLY A 168 3.98 -28.77 2.45
CA GLY A 168 3.40 -28.65 3.80
C GLY A 168 3.73 -29.83 4.73
N LYS A 169 4.56 -30.78 4.33
CA LYS A 169 4.93 -31.96 5.12
C LYS A 169 6.38 -31.90 5.55
N TRP A 170 6.63 -32.26 6.80
CA TRP A 170 7.96 -32.46 7.32
C TRP A 170 8.67 -33.62 6.60
N ARG A 171 9.94 -33.47 6.20
CA ARG A 171 10.75 -34.43 5.45
C ARG A 171 11.97 -34.93 6.22
N GLY A 172 12.42 -34.18 7.20
CA GLY A 172 13.53 -34.57 8.05
C GLY A 172 14.19 -33.43 8.77
N VAL A 173 14.98 -33.77 9.79
CA VAL A 173 15.87 -32.86 10.51
C VAL A 173 17.27 -33.48 10.49
N LYS A 174 18.28 -32.69 10.16
CA LYS A 174 19.70 -33.09 10.17
C LYS A 174 20.55 -31.97 10.78
N ALA A 175 21.66 -32.34 11.44
CA ALA A 175 22.69 -31.39 11.76
C ALA A 175 23.38 -30.94 10.46
N ILE A 176 23.74 -29.64 10.39
CA ILE A 176 24.30 -29.12 9.14
C ILE A 176 25.67 -29.71 8.82
N ALA A 177 26.40 -30.17 9.85
CA ALA A 177 27.67 -30.87 9.69
C ALA A 177 27.54 -32.26 9.07
N ASP A 178 26.35 -32.90 9.15
CA ASP A 178 26.11 -34.28 8.80
C ASP A 178 25.33 -34.44 7.47
N ILE A 179 25.08 -33.34 6.75
CA ILE A 179 24.31 -33.37 5.51
C ILE A 179 25.00 -32.59 4.40
N SER A 180 25.05 -33.14 3.18
CA SER A 180 25.57 -32.47 1.99
C SER A 180 24.51 -31.52 1.36
N ASP A 181 24.95 -30.59 0.48
CA ASP A 181 24.03 -29.71 -0.26
C ASP A 181 23.14 -30.53 -1.20
N ASP A 182 23.67 -31.57 -1.82
CA ASP A 182 22.92 -32.47 -2.72
C ASP A 182 21.82 -33.23 -1.97
N GLU A 183 22.11 -33.67 -0.74
CA GLU A 183 21.12 -34.33 0.12
C GLU A 183 20.01 -33.35 0.55
N ILE A 184 20.36 -32.10 0.92
CA ILE A 184 19.37 -31.04 1.24
C ILE A 184 18.49 -30.82 0.01
N MET A 185 19.09 -30.69 -1.16
CA MET A 185 18.39 -30.49 -2.43
C MET A 185 17.47 -31.67 -2.76
N THR A 186 17.94 -32.88 -2.58
CA THR A 186 17.12 -34.09 -2.78
C THR A 186 15.91 -34.13 -1.85
N LEU A 187 16.07 -33.76 -0.59
CA LEU A 187 14.95 -33.66 0.36
C LEU A 187 13.94 -32.58 -0.03
N ILE A 188 14.42 -31.43 -0.52
CA ILE A 188 13.56 -30.29 -0.97
C ILE A 188 12.81 -30.67 -2.25
N VAL A 189 13.52 -31.16 -3.28
CA VAL A 189 12.95 -31.42 -4.60
C VAL A 189 12.25 -32.78 -4.67
N GLY A 190 12.78 -33.79 -3.95
CA GLY A 190 12.24 -35.16 -3.88
C GLY A 190 12.71 -36.08 -4.98
N ARG A 191 13.66 -35.64 -5.79
CA ARG A 191 14.39 -36.42 -6.81
C ARG A 191 15.81 -35.90 -6.91
N GLU A 192 16.74 -36.70 -7.32
CA GLU A 192 18.08 -36.24 -7.68
C GLU A 192 17.97 -35.27 -8.87
N LEU A 193 18.61 -34.10 -8.75
CA LEU A 193 18.73 -33.14 -9.86
C LEU A 193 20.00 -33.49 -10.64
N GLU A 194 19.86 -34.00 -11.85
CA GLU A 194 21.00 -34.31 -12.73
C GLU A 194 21.85 -33.07 -13.05
N SER A 195 21.26 -31.88 -13.14
CA SER A 195 21.93 -30.56 -13.10
C SER A 195 20.91 -29.44 -12.81
N THR A 196 21.33 -28.41 -12.10
CA THR A 196 20.47 -27.24 -11.81
C THR A 196 20.26 -26.35 -13.05
N PHE A 197 21.25 -26.32 -13.92
CA PHE A 197 21.24 -25.50 -15.14
C PHE A 197 21.23 -26.33 -16.39
N PRO A 198 20.45 -25.97 -17.43
CA PRO A 198 20.51 -26.61 -18.74
C PRO A 198 21.85 -26.32 -19.43
N PRO A 199 22.32 -27.19 -20.35
CA PRO A 199 23.56 -26.98 -21.07
C PRO A 199 23.50 -25.70 -21.91
N LYS A 200 24.64 -24.99 -21.95
CA LYS A 200 24.77 -23.76 -22.80
C LYS A 200 25.09 -24.19 -24.23
N HIS A 201 24.44 -23.60 -25.20
CA HIS A 201 24.57 -24.00 -26.62
C HIS A 201 25.19 -22.92 -27.51
N GLY A 202 25.59 -21.77 -26.94
CA GLY A 202 26.31 -20.70 -27.64
C GLY A 202 25.66 -20.20 -28.93
N GLY A 203 24.43 -19.74 -28.85
CA GLY A 203 23.68 -19.11 -29.91
C GLY A 203 23.66 -19.82 -31.30
N LEU A 204 22.58 -19.69 -32.02
CA LEU A 204 22.55 -20.15 -33.44
C LEU A 204 23.49 -19.23 -34.24
N SER A 205 24.60 -19.77 -34.75
CA SER A 205 25.58 -19.05 -35.59
C SER A 205 24.90 -18.51 -36.84
N GLY A 206 24.52 -17.23 -36.79
CA GLY A 206 24.01 -16.48 -37.93
C GLY A 206 24.56 -15.05 -37.86
N ASP A 207 25.16 -14.59 -38.91
CA ASP A 207 25.93 -13.36 -39.05
C ASP A 207 25.20 -12.03 -38.82
N LYS A 208 23.96 -12.01 -38.36
CA LYS A 208 23.21 -10.76 -38.10
C LYS A 208 22.65 -10.69 -36.71
N GLN A 209 23.04 -9.65 -35.98
CA GLN A 209 22.44 -9.24 -34.71
C GLN A 209 20.94 -9.10 -34.90
N PHE A 210 20.15 -9.94 -34.23
CA PHE A 210 18.70 -9.92 -34.36
C PHE A 210 18.06 -8.78 -33.58
N PHE A 211 18.57 -8.49 -32.39
CA PHE A 211 18.14 -7.41 -31.52
C PHE A 211 19.34 -6.53 -31.18
N LYS A 212 19.24 -5.25 -31.42
CA LYS A 212 20.30 -4.25 -31.17
C LYS A 212 19.73 -3.06 -30.43
N VAL A 213 20.35 -2.72 -29.34
CA VAL A 213 20.13 -1.48 -28.60
C VAL A 213 21.33 -0.60 -28.82
N ASP A 214 21.13 0.63 -29.27
CA ASP A 214 22.21 1.55 -29.62
C ASP A 214 22.04 2.87 -28.88
N ASN A 215 22.97 3.10 -27.93
CA ASN A 215 23.15 4.35 -27.20
C ASN A 215 21.85 4.86 -26.55
N ILE A 216 21.07 3.95 -25.91
CA ILE A 216 19.84 4.36 -25.21
C ILE A 216 20.14 4.95 -23.85
N SER A 217 19.34 5.96 -23.47
CA SER A 217 19.40 6.60 -22.17
C SER A 217 18.01 6.83 -21.59
N GLY A 218 17.88 6.69 -20.28
CA GLY A 218 16.67 6.88 -19.48
C GLY A 218 16.99 7.48 -18.11
N PRO A 219 16.02 7.57 -17.20
CA PRO A 219 16.20 8.23 -15.91
C PRO A 219 17.32 7.65 -15.04
N GLU A 220 17.55 6.33 -15.11
CA GLU A 220 18.49 5.61 -14.24
C GLU A 220 19.59 4.87 -15.01
N PHE A 221 19.66 5.05 -16.34
CA PHE A 221 20.70 4.49 -17.19
C PHE A 221 21.07 5.44 -18.33
N GLN A 222 22.32 5.39 -18.78
CA GLN A 222 22.86 6.32 -19.78
C GLN A 222 23.79 5.60 -20.76
N ASN A 223 23.66 5.94 -22.06
CA ASN A 223 24.53 5.48 -23.14
C ASN A 223 24.70 3.95 -23.15
N VAL A 224 23.61 3.21 -22.99
CA VAL A 224 23.63 1.75 -22.97
C VAL A 224 23.49 1.21 -24.37
N SER A 225 24.42 0.33 -24.77
CA SER A 225 24.37 -0.43 -26.02
C SER A 225 24.55 -1.91 -25.74
N LEU A 226 23.66 -2.73 -26.29
CA LEU A 226 23.71 -4.19 -26.15
C LEU A 226 23.10 -4.88 -27.36
N THR A 227 23.42 -6.14 -27.55
CA THR A 227 22.90 -6.96 -28.66
C THR A 227 22.44 -8.31 -28.13
N ALA A 228 21.48 -8.92 -28.81
CA ALA A 228 21.08 -10.30 -28.57
C ALA A 228 20.80 -11.01 -29.91
N ASN A 229 21.29 -12.24 -30.04
CA ASN A 229 21.13 -13.07 -31.24
C ASN A 229 19.99 -14.08 -31.04
N LYS A 230 19.47 -14.62 -32.13
CA LYS A 230 18.53 -15.74 -32.05
C LYS A 230 19.20 -16.95 -31.35
N GLY A 231 18.48 -17.56 -30.43
CA GLY A 231 18.99 -18.71 -29.68
C GLY A 231 19.87 -18.35 -28.50
N GLU A 232 20.09 -17.06 -28.22
CA GLU A 232 20.98 -16.56 -27.17
C GLU A 232 20.20 -16.18 -25.91
N ILE A 233 20.76 -16.49 -24.74
CA ILE A 233 20.34 -15.93 -23.46
C ILE A 233 21.39 -14.92 -23.03
N VAL A 234 20.99 -13.65 -22.98
CA VAL A 234 21.85 -12.51 -22.60
C VAL A 234 21.53 -12.13 -21.16
N GLY A 235 22.53 -12.14 -20.29
CA GLY A 235 22.41 -11.71 -18.91
C GLY A 235 22.70 -10.22 -18.72
N ILE A 236 22.01 -9.59 -17.78
CA ILE A 236 22.36 -8.26 -17.26
C ILE A 236 22.69 -8.44 -15.79
N SER A 237 23.92 -8.15 -15.39
CA SER A 237 24.41 -8.24 -14.02
C SER A 237 24.68 -6.84 -13.47
N GLY A 238 24.70 -6.71 -12.15
CA GLY A 238 25.09 -5.46 -11.47
C GLY A 238 24.54 -5.39 -10.06
N VAL A 239 25.00 -4.41 -9.30
CA VAL A 239 24.46 -4.15 -7.95
C VAL A 239 23.02 -3.68 -8.06
N VAL A 240 22.14 -4.21 -7.22
CA VAL A 240 20.70 -3.84 -7.20
C VAL A 240 20.54 -2.33 -7.10
N GLY A 241 19.67 -1.76 -7.95
CA GLY A 241 19.42 -0.31 -8.00
C GLY A 241 20.32 0.48 -8.95
N ASN A 242 21.11 -0.20 -9.77
CA ASN A 242 21.96 0.45 -10.79
C ASN A 242 21.29 0.64 -12.16
N GLY A 243 19.95 0.62 -12.23
CA GLY A 243 19.20 0.94 -13.45
C GLY A 243 18.88 -0.27 -14.34
N GLN A 244 19.17 -1.51 -13.92
CA GLN A 244 18.91 -2.73 -14.71
C GLN A 244 17.43 -2.91 -15.06
N SER A 245 16.55 -2.88 -14.06
CA SER A 245 15.10 -3.03 -14.27
C SER A 245 14.52 -1.91 -15.13
N GLN A 246 15.00 -0.66 -14.96
CA GLN A 246 14.59 0.48 -15.78
C GLN A 246 15.04 0.32 -17.23
N LEU A 247 16.25 -0.22 -17.44
CA LEU A 247 16.73 -0.58 -18.77
C LEU A 247 15.84 -1.63 -19.42
N LEU A 248 15.52 -2.71 -18.70
CA LEU A 248 14.65 -3.76 -19.22
C LEU A 248 13.23 -3.26 -19.54
N ARG A 249 12.67 -2.38 -18.73
CA ARG A 249 11.36 -1.76 -18.97
C ARG A 249 11.41 -0.85 -20.20
N ALA A 250 12.50 -0.11 -20.40
CA ALA A 250 12.69 0.73 -21.59
C ALA A 250 12.80 -0.13 -22.87
N ILE A 251 13.58 -1.22 -22.82
CA ILE A 251 13.73 -2.19 -23.93
C ILE A 251 12.38 -2.87 -24.25
N ALA A 252 11.54 -3.11 -23.25
CA ALA A 252 10.19 -3.63 -23.42
C ALA A 252 9.20 -2.58 -23.98
N GLY A 253 9.60 -1.31 -24.09
CA GLY A 253 8.75 -0.21 -24.54
C GLY A 253 7.78 0.32 -23.48
N LEU A 254 7.95 -0.07 -22.21
CA LEU A 254 7.13 0.37 -21.08
C LEU A 254 7.49 1.77 -20.59
N ASP A 255 8.78 2.10 -20.62
CA ASP A 255 9.30 3.38 -20.16
C ASP A 255 9.92 4.18 -21.33
N LYS A 256 9.96 5.50 -21.20
CA LYS A 256 10.53 6.38 -22.22
C LYS A 256 12.05 6.31 -22.21
N PHE A 257 12.64 6.32 -23.37
CA PHE A 257 14.08 6.35 -23.58
C PHE A 257 14.44 7.25 -24.77
N SER A 258 15.71 7.67 -24.85
CA SER A 258 16.34 8.26 -26.03
C SER A 258 17.31 7.25 -26.64
N GLY A 259 17.66 7.41 -27.93
CA GLY A 259 18.50 6.46 -28.66
C GLY A 259 17.66 5.56 -29.56
N THR A 260 18.25 4.48 -30.09
CA THR A 260 17.60 3.59 -31.08
C THR A 260 17.61 2.14 -30.66
N ILE A 261 16.51 1.44 -30.97
CA ILE A 261 16.37 -0.01 -30.82
C ILE A 261 16.02 -0.58 -32.19
N GLU A 262 16.77 -1.58 -32.62
CA GLU A 262 16.59 -2.25 -33.90
C GLU A 262 16.22 -3.73 -33.69
N ILE A 263 15.24 -4.21 -34.45
CA ILE A 263 14.89 -5.62 -34.53
C ILE A 263 15.08 -6.08 -35.96
N ASN A 264 15.92 -7.08 -36.14
CA ASN A 264 16.31 -7.60 -37.48
C ASN A 264 16.84 -6.50 -38.45
N GLY A 265 17.54 -5.51 -37.88
CA GLY A 265 18.11 -4.38 -38.65
C GLY A 265 17.13 -3.24 -38.95
N GLU A 266 15.89 -3.32 -38.45
CA GLU A 266 14.87 -2.26 -38.61
C GLU A 266 14.69 -1.48 -37.32
N PRO A 267 14.75 -0.14 -37.33
CA PRO A 267 14.45 0.68 -36.17
C PRO A 267 13.00 0.43 -35.68
N THR A 268 12.84 0.19 -34.40
CA THR A 268 11.56 -0.20 -33.79
C THR A 268 11.17 0.81 -32.72
N ALA A 269 9.98 1.40 -32.85
CA ALA A 269 9.45 2.35 -31.88
C ALA A 269 8.96 1.66 -30.61
N ALA A 270 8.95 2.36 -29.47
CA ALA A 270 8.50 1.83 -28.16
C ALA A 270 7.12 1.15 -28.22
N LYS A 271 6.15 1.75 -28.93
CA LYS A 271 4.81 1.16 -29.11
C LYS A 271 4.83 -0.19 -29.83
N GLN A 272 5.77 -0.39 -30.76
CA GLN A 272 5.91 -1.66 -31.46
C GLN A 272 6.62 -2.70 -30.58
N LEU A 273 7.55 -2.28 -29.70
CA LEU A 273 8.19 -3.16 -28.73
C LEU A 273 7.17 -3.77 -27.77
N LEU A 274 6.21 -2.99 -27.27
CA LEU A 274 5.13 -3.48 -26.42
C LEU A 274 4.34 -4.65 -27.03
N ASN A 275 4.21 -4.68 -28.36
CA ASN A 275 3.46 -5.73 -29.05
C ASN A 275 4.35 -6.91 -29.48
N LYS A 276 5.67 -6.72 -29.54
CA LYS A 276 6.61 -7.72 -30.07
C LYS A 276 7.44 -8.39 -28.97
N ALA A 277 7.74 -7.69 -27.89
CA ALA A 277 8.47 -8.21 -26.75
C ALA A 277 7.52 -8.68 -25.62
N ALA A 278 7.88 -9.77 -24.95
CA ALA A 278 7.20 -10.18 -23.73
C ALA A 278 8.07 -9.81 -22.53
N TYR A 279 7.51 -9.05 -21.60
CA TYR A 279 8.16 -8.64 -20.35
C TYR A 279 7.64 -9.45 -19.17
N LEU A 280 8.55 -10.07 -18.43
CA LEU A 280 8.31 -10.75 -17.17
C LEU A 280 8.84 -9.83 -16.06
N PRO A 281 7.97 -9.20 -15.27
CA PRO A 281 8.37 -8.27 -14.22
C PRO A 281 8.91 -8.99 -12.98
N SER A 282 9.78 -8.31 -12.24
CA SER A 282 10.28 -8.77 -10.94
C SER A 282 9.17 -8.84 -9.88
N ASP A 283 8.26 -7.86 -9.85
CA ASP A 283 7.07 -7.89 -9.00
C ASP A 283 5.90 -8.60 -9.70
N ARG A 284 5.84 -9.92 -9.53
CA ARG A 284 4.77 -10.72 -10.13
C ARG A 284 3.37 -10.40 -9.57
N HIS A 285 3.26 -9.95 -8.31
CA HIS A 285 1.98 -9.66 -7.69
C HIS A 285 1.44 -8.28 -8.06
N GLY A 286 2.32 -7.28 -8.17
CA GLY A 286 1.93 -5.92 -8.51
C GLY A 286 1.82 -5.66 -10.02
N GLU A 287 2.71 -6.28 -10.82
CA GLU A 287 2.78 -6.03 -12.27
C GLU A 287 2.55 -7.31 -13.11
N GLY A 288 2.87 -8.48 -12.55
CA GLY A 288 2.87 -9.74 -13.29
C GLY A 288 1.51 -10.43 -13.38
N LEU A 289 0.69 -10.40 -12.36
CA LEU A 289 -0.55 -11.17 -12.25
C LEU A 289 -1.74 -10.31 -11.83
N MET A 290 -2.89 -10.64 -12.35
CA MET A 290 -4.18 -10.12 -11.92
C MET A 290 -4.74 -11.09 -10.86
N MET A 291 -4.44 -10.83 -9.58
CA MET A 291 -4.67 -11.77 -8.47
C MET A 291 -6.13 -12.17 -8.26
N THR A 292 -7.07 -11.36 -8.73
CA THR A 292 -8.53 -11.59 -8.66
C THR A 292 -9.09 -12.37 -9.86
N LEU A 293 -8.26 -12.66 -10.87
CA LEU A 293 -8.67 -13.40 -12.05
C LEU A 293 -8.19 -14.85 -11.98
N SER A 294 -8.85 -15.70 -12.76
CA SER A 294 -8.52 -17.12 -12.88
C SER A 294 -7.17 -17.35 -13.57
N VAL A 295 -6.64 -18.56 -13.40
CA VAL A 295 -5.44 -19.04 -14.11
C VAL A 295 -5.58 -18.87 -15.63
N ARG A 296 -6.74 -19.22 -16.18
CA ARG A 296 -7.04 -19.13 -17.61
C ARG A 296 -7.01 -17.67 -18.09
N GLU A 297 -7.68 -16.78 -17.40
CA GLU A 297 -7.72 -15.35 -17.76
C GLU A 297 -6.35 -14.71 -17.68
N ASN A 298 -5.58 -15.00 -16.64
CA ASN A 298 -4.19 -14.53 -16.51
C ASN A 298 -3.29 -15.03 -17.65
N ALA A 299 -3.43 -16.29 -18.07
CA ALA A 299 -2.63 -16.84 -19.16
C ALA A 299 -3.05 -16.26 -20.53
N ALA A 300 -4.35 -15.99 -20.75
CA ALA A 300 -4.90 -15.59 -22.04
C ALA A 300 -4.74 -14.09 -22.36
N VAL A 301 -4.60 -13.23 -21.36
CA VAL A 301 -4.78 -11.76 -21.49
C VAL A 301 -3.91 -11.13 -22.58
N ASN A 302 -2.66 -11.56 -22.76
CA ASN A 302 -1.75 -10.99 -23.77
C ASN A 302 -1.96 -11.60 -25.17
N ALA A 303 -2.80 -12.62 -25.29
CA ALA A 303 -3.10 -13.32 -26.54
C ALA A 303 -4.54 -13.13 -27.01
N LEU A 304 -5.31 -12.23 -26.39
CA LEU A 304 -6.74 -12.05 -26.66
C LEU A 304 -7.04 -11.79 -28.12
N ASP A 305 -6.24 -10.98 -28.82
CA ASP A 305 -6.42 -10.68 -30.24
C ASP A 305 -6.41 -11.95 -31.12
N ARG A 306 -5.63 -12.96 -30.74
CA ARG A 306 -5.53 -14.25 -31.43
C ARG A 306 -6.64 -15.23 -31.05
N LEU A 307 -7.22 -15.03 -29.87
CA LEU A 307 -8.26 -15.88 -29.29
C LEU A 307 -9.68 -15.40 -29.63
N THR A 308 -9.79 -14.26 -30.30
CA THR A 308 -11.06 -13.69 -30.72
C THR A 308 -11.65 -14.40 -31.97
N SER A 309 -12.98 -14.33 -32.10
CA SER A 309 -13.71 -14.70 -33.29
C SER A 309 -14.74 -13.58 -33.55
N GLY A 310 -14.43 -12.69 -34.49
CA GLY A 310 -15.11 -11.42 -34.65
C GLY A 310 -14.81 -10.49 -33.49
N ILE A 311 -15.83 -9.95 -32.83
CA ILE A 311 -15.70 -9.04 -31.67
C ILE A 311 -15.69 -9.78 -30.33
N PHE A 312 -15.88 -11.09 -30.29
CA PHE A 312 -15.97 -11.88 -29.07
C PHE A 312 -14.77 -12.82 -28.89
N VAL A 313 -14.33 -13.02 -27.64
CA VAL A 313 -13.35 -14.04 -27.29
C VAL A 313 -13.98 -15.43 -27.46
N SER A 314 -13.34 -16.27 -28.25
CA SER A 314 -13.81 -17.65 -28.46
C SER A 314 -13.40 -18.53 -27.29
N ARG A 315 -14.34 -18.85 -26.40
CA ARG A 315 -14.09 -19.69 -25.21
C ARG A 315 -13.41 -21.03 -25.57
N LYS A 316 -13.77 -21.63 -26.70
CA LYS A 316 -13.17 -22.87 -27.15
C LYS A 316 -11.71 -22.71 -27.54
N LYS A 317 -11.36 -21.66 -28.30
CA LYS A 317 -9.97 -21.35 -28.67
C LYS A 317 -9.15 -20.98 -27.44
N GLU A 318 -9.68 -20.14 -26.58
CA GLU A 318 -9.05 -19.73 -25.33
C GLU A 318 -8.70 -20.97 -24.48
N THR A 319 -9.70 -21.79 -24.14
CA THR A 319 -9.52 -22.98 -23.29
C THR A 319 -8.51 -23.96 -23.90
N SER A 320 -8.56 -24.22 -25.20
CA SER A 320 -7.64 -25.16 -25.85
C SER A 320 -6.20 -24.63 -25.89
N SER A 321 -6.01 -23.34 -26.22
CA SER A 321 -4.68 -22.72 -26.29
C SER A 321 -4.04 -22.58 -24.92
N VAL A 322 -4.80 -22.13 -23.92
CA VAL A 322 -4.32 -22.03 -22.53
C VAL A 322 -3.97 -23.40 -21.99
N HIS A 323 -4.85 -24.40 -22.17
CA HIS A 323 -4.57 -25.77 -21.71
C HIS A 323 -3.28 -26.33 -22.31
N ALA A 324 -3.06 -26.13 -23.61
CA ALA A 324 -1.85 -26.58 -24.28
C ALA A 324 -0.59 -25.87 -23.71
N SER A 325 -0.66 -24.54 -23.49
CA SER A 325 0.45 -23.78 -22.93
C SER A 325 0.75 -24.16 -21.48
N LEU A 326 -0.27 -24.27 -20.62
CA LEU A 326 -0.07 -24.68 -19.22
C LEU A 326 0.53 -26.10 -19.12
N LYS A 327 0.10 -26.99 -19.99
CA LYS A 327 0.64 -28.37 -20.05
C LYS A 327 2.10 -28.39 -20.53
N SER A 328 2.47 -27.56 -21.51
CA SER A 328 3.85 -27.53 -22.05
C SER A 328 4.89 -27.11 -21.03
N ILE A 329 4.51 -26.33 -20.02
CA ILE A 329 5.39 -25.84 -18.95
C ILE A 329 5.07 -26.46 -17.58
N ASP A 330 4.29 -27.51 -17.54
CA ASP A 330 3.92 -28.28 -16.34
C ASP A 330 3.41 -27.40 -15.19
N VAL A 331 2.37 -26.58 -15.46
CA VAL A 331 1.70 -25.79 -14.43
C VAL A 331 0.79 -26.68 -13.60
N LYS A 332 1.00 -26.68 -12.27
CA LYS A 332 0.14 -27.38 -11.31
C LYS A 332 -0.91 -26.42 -10.76
N ALA A 333 -2.13 -26.54 -11.26
CA ALA A 333 -3.29 -25.80 -10.81
C ALA A 333 -4.47 -26.74 -10.54
N PRO A 334 -5.32 -26.48 -9.53
CA PRO A 334 -6.52 -27.29 -9.26
C PRO A 334 -7.47 -27.33 -10.45
N SER A 335 -7.65 -26.20 -11.13
CA SER A 335 -8.38 -26.05 -12.37
C SER A 335 -7.92 -24.78 -13.10
N MET A 336 -8.26 -24.64 -14.38
CA MET A 336 -7.99 -23.40 -15.13
C MET A 336 -8.87 -22.20 -14.67
N ASP A 337 -9.98 -22.47 -14.03
CA ASP A 337 -10.90 -21.46 -13.50
C ASP A 337 -10.62 -21.17 -12.01
N ALA A 338 -9.60 -21.78 -11.40
CA ALA A 338 -9.15 -21.45 -10.04
C ALA A 338 -8.50 -20.06 -10.02
N ASP A 339 -8.65 -19.35 -8.90
CA ASP A 339 -7.97 -18.08 -8.69
C ASP A 339 -6.45 -18.26 -8.70
N VAL A 340 -5.72 -17.39 -9.40
CA VAL A 340 -4.26 -17.46 -9.47
C VAL A 340 -3.61 -17.28 -8.09
N SER A 341 -4.27 -16.57 -7.18
CA SER A 341 -3.84 -16.38 -5.79
C SER A 341 -3.73 -17.68 -4.97
N ALA A 342 -4.43 -18.74 -5.38
CA ALA A 342 -4.38 -20.04 -4.72
C ALA A 342 -3.15 -20.89 -5.10
N LEU A 343 -2.34 -20.46 -6.08
CA LEU A 343 -1.18 -21.20 -6.56
C LEU A 343 0.08 -20.87 -5.76
N SER A 344 1.02 -21.82 -5.72
CA SER A 344 2.38 -21.58 -5.21
C SER A 344 3.14 -20.57 -6.08
N GLY A 345 4.13 -19.88 -5.49
CA GLY A 345 4.94 -18.87 -6.20
C GLY A 345 5.58 -19.39 -7.50
N GLY A 346 6.07 -20.62 -7.53
CA GLY A 346 6.61 -21.24 -8.74
C GLY A 346 5.54 -21.45 -9.83
N ASN A 347 4.33 -21.89 -9.48
CA ASN A 347 3.23 -22.01 -10.44
C ASN A 347 2.71 -20.65 -10.90
N GLN A 348 2.64 -19.65 -10.02
CA GLN A 348 2.33 -18.27 -10.39
C GLN A 348 3.34 -17.74 -11.43
N GLN A 349 4.64 -17.96 -11.23
CA GLN A 349 5.66 -17.54 -12.19
C GLN A 349 5.50 -18.25 -13.54
N LYS A 350 5.19 -19.53 -13.54
CA LYS A 350 4.87 -20.28 -14.77
C LYS A 350 3.64 -19.72 -15.49
N ILE A 351 2.62 -19.20 -14.77
CA ILE A 351 1.48 -18.50 -15.43
C ILE A 351 1.95 -17.22 -16.14
N VAL A 352 2.83 -16.43 -15.53
CA VAL A 352 3.42 -15.26 -16.20
C VAL A 352 4.18 -15.66 -17.45
N MET A 353 4.95 -16.76 -17.40
CA MET A 353 5.65 -17.30 -18.56
C MET A 353 4.68 -17.83 -19.63
N SER A 354 3.65 -18.57 -19.24
CA SER A 354 2.60 -19.05 -20.16
C SER A 354 1.95 -17.89 -20.92
N ARG A 355 1.59 -16.82 -20.21
CA ARG A 355 1.04 -15.60 -20.80
C ARG A 355 1.99 -15.00 -21.85
N SER A 356 3.28 -14.93 -21.50
CA SER A 356 4.31 -14.39 -22.37
C SER A 356 4.50 -15.25 -23.62
N LEU A 357 4.56 -16.55 -23.48
CA LEU A 357 4.70 -17.48 -24.62
C LEU A 357 3.46 -17.52 -25.52
N LEU A 358 2.25 -17.43 -24.95
CA LEU A 358 0.99 -17.38 -25.69
C LEU A 358 0.88 -16.15 -26.60
N SER A 359 1.53 -15.04 -26.24
CA SER A 359 1.55 -13.83 -27.09
C SER A 359 2.39 -14.01 -28.35
N ASN A 360 3.16 -15.09 -28.46
CA ASN A 360 4.09 -15.40 -29.55
C ASN A 360 5.15 -14.30 -29.77
N PRO A 361 5.92 -13.98 -28.72
CA PRO A 361 6.84 -12.87 -28.73
C PRO A 361 8.05 -13.16 -29.64
N ILE A 362 8.68 -12.12 -30.14
CA ILE A 362 9.97 -12.24 -30.86
C ILE A 362 11.18 -12.00 -29.96
N LEU A 363 10.95 -11.52 -28.74
CA LEU A 363 11.96 -11.26 -27.71
C LEU A 363 11.31 -11.50 -26.33
N ILE A 364 12.00 -12.20 -25.44
CA ILE A 364 11.63 -12.28 -24.03
C ILE A 364 12.59 -11.47 -23.18
N ILE A 365 12.03 -10.67 -22.27
CA ILE A 365 12.75 -9.84 -21.31
C ILE A 365 12.30 -10.27 -19.91
N ALA A 366 13.20 -10.87 -19.15
CA ALA A 366 12.91 -11.44 -17.85
C ALA A 366 13.68 -10.68 -16.76
N ASP A 367 12.94 -9.98 -15.89
CA ASP A 367 13.48 -9.23 -14.78
C ASP A 367 13.27 -10.03 -13.49
N GLU A 368 14.36 -10.53 -12.90
CA GLU A 368 14.37 -11.39 -11.71
C GLU A 368 13.40 -12.60 -11.83
N PRO A 369 13.48 -13.42 -12.89
CA PRO A 369 12.46 -14.43 -13.21
C PRO A 369 12.29 -15.51 -12.14
N THR A 370 13.24 -15.68 -11.25
CA THR A 370 13.22 -16.70 -10.20
C THR A 370 13.07 -16.13 -8.79
N GLN A 371 12.82 -14.83 -8.66
CA GLN A 371 12.66 -14.19 -7.36
C GLN A 371 11.46 -14.75 -6.58
N GLY A 372 11.71 -15.20 -5.34
CA GLY A 372 10.67 -15.78 -4.48
C GLY A 372 10.07 -17.09 -5.02
N VAL A 373 10.87 -17.84 -5.78
CA VAL A 373 10.51 -19.16 -6.32
C VAL A 373 11.41 -20.22 -5.66
N ASP A 374 10.83 -21.35 -5.30
CA ASP A 374 11.59 -22.47 -4.72
C ASP A 374 12.58 -23.08 -5.72
N VAL A 375 13.59 -23.78 -5.17
CA VAL A 375 14.71 -24.30 -5.97
C VAL A 375 14.28 -25.27 -7.08
N GLY A 376 13.27 -26.10 -6.82
CA GLY A 376 12.76 -27.03 -7.82
C GLY A 376 12.11 -26.32 -8.99
N ALA A 377 11.29 -25.32 -8.70
CA ALA A 377 10.64 -24.48 -9.71
C ALA A 377 11.63 -23.59 -10.46
N ARG A 378 12.75 -23.15 -9.84
CA ARG A 378 13.83 -22.41 -10.53
C ARG A 378 14.43 -23.23 -11.68
N ALA A 379 14.82 -24.49 -11.42
CA ALA A 379 15.37 -25.36 -12.44
C ALA A 379 14.40 -25.55 -13.63
N GLU A 380 13.09 -25.63 -13.37
CA GLU A 380 12.05 -25.70 -14.40
C GLU A 380 11.98 -24.39 -15.21
N ILE A 381 12.07 -23.23 -14.55
CA ILE A 381 12.09 -21.92 -15.21
C ILE A 381 13.32 -21.79 -16.12
N TYR A 382 14.51 -22.18 -15.65
CA TYR A 382 15.73 -22.16 -16.47
C TYR A 382 15.58 -23.03 -17.74
N LYS A 383 14.99 -24.22 -17.57
CA LYS A 383 14.68 -25.10 -18.71
C LYS A 383 13.74 -24.45 -19.71
N ILE A 384 12.68 -23.78 -19.25
CA ILE A 384 11.72 -23.07 -20.12
C ILE A 384 12.41 -21.93 -20.87
N LEU A 385 13.21 -21.09 -20.18
CA LEU A 385 13.94 -20.00 -20.81
C LEU A 385 14.92 -20.53 -21.86
N ARG A 386 15.67 -21.59 -21.57
CA ARG A 386 16.61 -22.23 -22.52
C ARG A 386 15.87 -22.82 -23.72
N GLN A 387 14.82 -23.57 -23.52
CA GLN A 387 13.99 -24.13 -24.61
C GLN A 387 13.40 -23.02 -25.50
N THR A 388 13.02 -21.90 -24.90
CA THR A 388 12.52 -20.74 -25.65
C THR A 388 13.62 -20.11 -26.51
N ALA A 389 14.84 -20.00 -25.98
CA ALA A 389 15.98 -19.52 -26.73
C ALA A 389 16.33 -20.47 -27.88
N GLU A 390 16.40 -21.79 -27.63
CA GLU A 390 16.62 -22.84 -28.64
C GLU A 390 15.56 -22.82 -29.75
N GLY A 391 14.32 -22.39 -29.41
CA GLY A 391 13.25 -22.12 -30.38
C GLY A 391 13.52 -20.88 -31.27
N GLY A 392 14.65 -20.20 -31.11
CA GLY A 392 15.05 -19.04 -31.91
C GLY A 392 14.58 -17.68 -31.39
N ILE A 393 13.98 -17.62 -30.19
CA ILE A 393 13.56 -16.38 -29.53
C ILE A 393 14.70 -15.93 -28.59
N PRO A 394 15.34 -14.77 -28.80
CA PRO A 394 16.35 -14.28 -27.86
C PRO A 394 15.71 -13.97 -26.50
N VAL A 395 16.49 -14.20 -25.45
CA VAL A 395 16.04 -13.96 -24.06
C VAL A 395 17.03 -13.04 -23.37
N ILE A 396 16.55 -11.96 -22.78
CA ILE A 396 17.34 -11.05 -21.94
C ILE A 396 16.92 -11.27 -20.50
N VAL A 397 17.87 -11.62 -19.63
CA VAL A 397 17.62 -11.93 -18.20
C VAL A 397 18.38 -10.95 -17.32
N ASN A 398 17.71 -10.29 -16.41
CA ASN A 398 18.34 -9.62 -15.28
C ASN A 398 18.18 -10.50 -14.03
N SER A 399 19.27 -10.70 -13.30
CA SER A 399 19.23 -11.37 -12.01
C SER A 399 20.24 -10.78 -11.03
N SER A 400 19.80 -10.62 -9.79
CA SER A 400 20.67 -10.28 -8.65
C SER A 400 21.51 -11.47 -8.18
N ASP A 401 21.14 -12.69 -8.57
CA ASP A 401 21.89 -13.93 -8.30
C ASP A 401 22.92 -14.17 -9.41
N THR A 402 24.18 -13.84 -9.13
CA THR A 402 25.28 -13.99 -10.09
C THR A 402 25.50 -15.44 -10.53
N LYS A 403 25.20 -16.43 -9.68
CA LYS A 403 25.27 -17.86 -10.03
C LYS A 403 24.22 -18.26 -11.06
N GLU A 404 23.04 -17.63 -11.00
CA GLU A 404 22.00 -17.82 -12.01
C GLU A 404 22.50 -17.34 -13.39
N LEU A 405 23.07 -16.17 -13.45
CA LEU A 405 23.64 -15.64 -14.69
C LEU A 405 24.82 -16.47 -15.19
N GLU A 406 25.71 -16.90 -14.27
CA GLU A 406 26.84 -17.77 -14.60
C GLU A 406 26.36 -19.11 -15.19
N GLY A 407 25.30 -19.72 -14.63
CA GLY A 407 24.77 -21.01 -15.07
C GLY A 407 23.92 -20.95 -16.34
N LEU A 408 23.15 -19.88 -16.52
CA LEU A 408 22.12 -19.80 -17.55
C LEU A 408 22.53 -19.05 -18.81
N CYS A 409 23.32 -17.95 -18.69
CA CYS A 409 23.54 -17.01 -19.78
C CYS A 409 24.73 -17.40 -20.69
N ASP A 410 24.59 -17.09 -21.98
CA ASP A 410 25.64 -17.29 -22.99
C ASP A 410 26.60 -16.07 -23.04
N ARG A 411 26.09 -14.88 -22.70
CA ARG A 411 26.80 -13.61 -22.57
C ARG A 411 26.19 -12.78 -21.45
N VAL A 412 27.01 -12.01 -20.73
CA VAL A 412 26.57 -11.13 -19.64
C VAL A 412 27.13 -9.74 -19.80
N TYR A 413 26.24 -8.75 -19.77
CA TYR A 413 26.59 -7.32 -19.66
C TYR A 413 26.57 -6.95 -18.17
N VAL A 414 27.69 -6.40 -17.68
CA VAL A 414 27.76 -5.94 -16.30
C VAL A 414 27.46 -4.45 -16.27
N MET A 415 26.43 -4.07 -15.51
CA MET A 415 26.03 -2.68 -15.31
C MET A 415 26.54 -2.15 -13.98
N SER A 416 27.03 -0.92 -14.01
CA SER A 416 27.34 -0.15 -12.82
C SER A 416 26.93 1.30 -13.05
N ARG A 417 26.16 1.87 -12.10
CA ARG A 417 25.68 3.27 -12.13
C ARG A 417 25.03 3.69 -13.47
N GLY A 418 24.20 2.81 -13.98
CA GLY A 418 23.46 3.08 -15.21
C GLY A 418 24.25 2.92 -16.52
N HIS A 419 25.50 2.46 -16.48
CA HIS A 419 26.33 2.23 -17.66
C HIS A 419 26.75 0.76 -17.75
N ILE A 420 26.92 0.24 -18.96
CA ILE A 420 27.60 -1.04 -19.18
C ILE A 420 29.11 -0.81 -19.00
N VAL A 421 29.71 -1.54 -18.06
CA VAL A 421 31.13 -1.43 -17.70
C VAL A 421 31.96 -2.58 -18.19
N SER A 422 31.36 -3.73 -18.50
CA SER A 422 32.03 -4.93 -19.00
C SER A 422 31.06 -5.82 -19.73
N THR A 423 31.56 -6.60 -20.69
CA THR A 423 30.85 -7.69 -21.35
C THR A 423 31.65 -8.96 -21.15
N LEU A 424 31.00 -10.02 -20.64
CA LEU A 424 31.61 -11.31 -20.34
C LEU A 424 30.98 -12.39 -21.23
N GLU A 425 31.80 -13.27 -21.80
CA GLU A 425 31.38 -14.33 -22.71
C GLU A 425 32.02 -15.68 -22.34
N GLY A 426 31.31 -16.76 -22.60
CA GLY A 426 31.83 -18.14 -22.42
C GLY A 426 32.35 -18.43 -21.03
N SER A 427 33.63 -18.84 -20.93
CA SER A 427 34.32 -19.16 -19.66
C SER A 427 34.59 -17.93 -18.76
N ASP A 428 34.45 -16.73 -19.30
CA ASP A 428 34.68 -15.50 -18.54
C ASP A 428 33.47 -15.11 -17.68
N ILE A 429 32.32 -15.73 -17.90
CA ILE A 429 31.12 -15.55 -17.09
C ILE A 429 31.32 -16.28 -15.76
N THR A 430 31.87 -15.59 -14.77
CA THR A 430 32.07 -16.10 -13.40
C THR A 430 31.57 -15.08 -12.39
N GLU A 431 31.02 -15.56 -11.26
CA GLU A 431 30.58 -14.70 -10.16
C GLU A 431 31.64 -13.67 -9.78
N THR A 432 32.92 -14.12 -9.63
CA THR A 432 34.03 -13.25 -9.23
C THR A 432 34.28 -12.11 -10.23
N LYS A 433 34.23 -12.37 -11.54
CA LYS A 433 34.44 -11.35 -12.57
C LYS A 433 33.27 -10.37 -12.66
N MET A 434 32.02 -10.87 -12.53
CA MET A 434 30.82 -10.02 -12.53
C MET A 434 30.84 -9.05 -11.36
N VAL A 435 31.10 -9.56 -10.15
CA VAL A 435 31.18 -8.75 -8.92
C VAL A 435 32.35 -7.76 -8.98
N ALA A 436 33.54 -8.18 -9.43
CA ALA A 436 34.71 -7.33 -9.56
C ALA A 436 34.47 -6.18 -10.55
N ALA A 437 33.85 -6.45 -11.71
CA ALA A 437 33.51 -5.44 -12.70
C ALA A 437 32.47 -4.42 -12.16
N ALA A 438 31.46 -4.88 -11.43
CA ALA A 438 30.44 -4.04 -10.84
C ALA A 438 31.01 -3.12 -9.74
N ILE A 439 31.98 -3.57 -8.93
CA ILE A 439 32.56 -2.82 -7.80
C ILE A 439 33.72 -1.91 -8.23
N SER A 440 34.54 -2.32 -9.18
CA SER A 440 35.75 -1.56 -9.60
C SER A 440 35.41 -0.14 -10.09
N SER A 441 34.25 0.04 -10.69
CA SER A 441 33.74 1.36 -11.09
C SER A 441 33.17 2.18 -9.92
N THR A 442 32.97 1.57 -8.75
CA THR A 442 32.38 2.23 -7.56
C THR A 442 33.38 3.09 -6.79
N LYS A 443 34.67 2.79 -6.86
CA LYS A 443 35.72 3.48 -6.09
C LYS A 443 36.06 4.90 -6.53
N LEU A 444 35.62 5.35 -7.70
CA LEU A 444 36.08 6.63 -8.30
C LEU A 444 35.15 7.85 -8.09
N LYS A 445 33.95 7.71 -7.52
CA LYS A 445 32.99 8.84 -7.42
C LYS A 445 32.18 8.95 -6.10
N THR A 446 32.62 8.37 -5.02
CA THR A 446 31.88 8.44 -3.73
C THR A 446 31.84 9.84 -3.09
N ALA A 447 32.53 10.84 -3.64
CA ALA A 447 32.62 12.17 -3.06
C ALA A 447 31.64 13.22 -3.66
N GLU A 448 31.06 12.99 -4.83
CA GLU A 448 30.26 14.03 -5.51
C GLU A 448 28.74 13.79 -5.55
N GLU A 449 28.24 12.55 -5.36
CA GLU A 449 26.82 12.23 -5.50
C GLU A 449 25.99 12.32 -4.21
N ASN A 450 26.57 12.51 -3.06
CA ASN A 450 25.85 12.67 -1.79
C ASN A 450 25.34 14.09 -1.54
N LEU A 451 25.43 15.00 -2.49
CA LEU A 451 24.85 16.34 -2.41
C LEU A 451 23.48 16.41 -3.13
N VAL A 452 22.54 15.51 -2.82
CA VAL A 452 21.14 15.92 -2.84
C VAL A 452 21.06 17.04 -1.82
N THR A 453 21.10 18.27 -2.31
CA THR A 453 21.28 19.47 -1.49
C THR A 453 20.25 19.39 -0.37
N GLU A 454 20.70 19.58 0.88
CA GLU A 454 19.86 19.64 2.10
C GLU A 454 18.61 20.52 1.87
N LYS A 455 18.73 21.47 0.98
CA LYS A 455 17.68 22.34 0.47
C LYS A 455 16.60 21.61 -0.36
N GLN A 456 16.95 20.58 -1.13
CA GLN A 456 15.98 19.76 -1.89
C GLN A 456 15.26 18.78 -0.96
N LEU A 457 15.95 18.17 0.01
CA LEU A 457 15.35 17.33 1.02
C LEU A 457 14.40 18.15 1.91
N ARG A 458 14.80 19.37 2.31
CA ARG A 458 13.95 20.29 3.07
C ARG A 458 12.72 20.72 2.26
N ARG A 459 12.86 21.01 0.98
CA ARG A 459 11.74 21.33 0.08
C ARG A 459 10.77 20.15 -0.09
N ARG A 460 11.28 18.93 -0.26
CA ARG A 460 10.45 17.70 -0.32
C ARG A 460 9.71 17.47 1.00
N ARG A 461 10.38 17.67 2.14
CA ARG A 461 9.79 17.52 3.49
C ARG A 461 8.66 18.53 3.72
N VAL A 462 8.81 19.79 3.28
CA VAL A 462 7.77 20.82 3.38
C VAL A 462 6.59 20.51 2.43
N LEU A 463 6.85 20.15 1.18
CA LEU A 463 5.81 19.84 0.20
C LEU A 463 4.97 18.60 0.55
N ARG A 464 5.54 17.68 1.34
CA ARG A 464 4.86 16.46 1.81
C ARG A 464 4.35 16.55 3.25
N SER A 465 4.44 17.74 3.86
CA SER A 465 3.93 17.97 5.21
C SER A 465 2.41 17.92 5.26
N ASP A 466 1.85 17.28 6.30
CA ASP A 466 0.40 17.24 6.56
C ASP A 466 -0.17 18.65 6.86
N PHE A 467 0.68 19.63 7.12
CA PHE A 467 0.28 21.02 7.39
C PHE A 467 0.14 21.88 6.13
N LEU A 468 0.65 21.40 4.98
CA LEU A 468 0.56 22.17 3.74
C LEU A 468 -0.90 22.35 3.26
N PRO A 469 -1.76 21.32 3.17
CA PRO A 469 -3.14 21.48 2.76
C PRO A 469 -3.93 22.46 3.65
N PRO A 470 -3.91 22.34 5.00
CA PRO A 470 -4.57 23.34 5.86
C PRO A 470 -4.06 24.77 5.65
N SER A 471 -2.75 24.96 5.42
CA SER A 471 -2.19 26.30 5.18
C SER A 471 -2.65 26.90 3.85
N VAL A 472 -2.72 26.09 2.81
CA VAL A 472 -3.26 26.49 1.50
C VAL A 472 -4.74 26.86 1.62
N LEU A 473 -5.53 26.04 2.33
CA LEU A 473 -6.96 26.33 2.56
C LEU A 473 -7.14 27.64 3.32
N MET A 474 -6.35 27.92 4.34
CA MET A 474 -6.42 29.17 5.08
C MET A 474 -6.17 30.40 4.16
N ALA A 475 -5.16 30.28 3.29
CA ALA A 475 -4.90 31.31 2.29
C ALA A 475 -6.05 31.46 1.29
N MET A 476 -6.66 30.37 0.83
CA MET A 476 -7.83 30.40 -0.07
C MET A 476 -9.04 31.04 0.59
N ILE A 477 -9.34 30.70 1.86
CA ILE A 477 -10.42 31.30 2.65
C ILE A 477 -10.22 32.84 2.75
N ALA A 478 -8.99 33.25 3.08
CA ALA A 478 -8.67 34.68 3.20
C ALA A 478 -8.79 35.41 1.85
N LEU A 479 -8.26 34.87 0.76
CA LEU A 479 -8.35 35.45 -0.57
C LEU A 479 -9.81 35.57 -1.05
N LEU A 480 -10.60 34.50 -0.85
CA LEU A 480 -12.01 34.50 -1.21
C LEU A 480 -12.79 35.53 -0.37
N ALA A 481 -12.49 35.62 0.93
CA ALA A 481 -13.10 36.63 1.81
C ALA A 481 -12.79 38.04 1.33
N MET A 482 -11.55 38.35 0.97
CA MET A 482 -11.14 39.65 0.44
C MET A 482 -11.82 39.94 -0.90
N PHE A 483 -11.92 38.94 -1.78
CA PHE A 483 -12.62 39.11 -3.06
C PHE A 483 -14.09 39.43 -2.87
N ILE A 484 -14.81 38.69 -2.00
CA ILE A 484 -16.24 38.96 -1.75
C ILE A 484 -16.43 40.30 -1.09
N TYR A 485 -15.57 40.68 -0.13
CA TYR A 485 -15.61 41.99 0.53
C TYR A 485 -15.45 43.14 -0.50
N SER A 486 -14.58 42.99 -1.50
CA SER A 486 -14.42 43.97 -2.57
C SER A 486 -15.68 44.16 -3.43
N LYS A 487 -16.65 43.23 -3.35
CA LYS A 487 -17.92 43.28 -4.08
C LYS A 487 -19.10 43.68 -3.20
N ASN A 488 -19.01 43.39 -1.90
CA ASN A 488 -20.07 43.73 -0.94
C ASN A 488 -19.48 43.97 0.46
N ASP A 489 -19.52 45.20 0.90
CA ASP A 489 -18.97 45.65 2.19
C ASP A 489 -19.66 44.99 3.41
N MET A 490 -20.91 44.50 3.23
CA MET A 490 -21.66 43.81 4.27
C MET A 490 -21.12 42.37 4.55
N TYR A 491 -20.16 41.89 3.77
CA TYR A 491 -19.63 40.53 3.92
C TYR A 491 -19.07 40.28 5.33
N PHE A 492 -18.34 41.20 5.91
CA PHE A 492 -17.85 41.12 7.29
C PHE A 492 -18.83 41.62 8.35
N GLY A 493 -20.08 41.90 7.96
CA GLY A 493 -21.14 42.24 8.94
C GLY A 493 -21.41 41.07 9.91
N SER A 494 -21.68 41.41 11.16
CA SER A 494 -21.89 40.40 12.24
C SER A 494 -22.94 39.34 11.88
N TYR A 495 -23.99 39.71 11.18
CA TYR A 495 -25.04 38.81 10.76
C TYR A 495 -24.52 37.76 9.78
N ASN A 496 -23.76 38.15 8.74
CA ASN A 496 -23.25 37.25 7.74
C ASN A 496 -22.17 36.31 8.32
N ILE A 497 -21.27 36.87 9.16
CA ILE A 497 -20.26 36.03 9.85
C ILE A 497 -20.95 34.96 10.71
N ASN A 498 -21.96 35.33 11.48
CA ASN A 498 -22.72 34.40 12.31
C ASN A 498 -23.41 33.32 11.48
N ALA A 499 -24.08 33.71 10.38
CA ALA A 499 -24.73 32.75 9.48
C ALA A 499 -23.75 31.75 8.84
N VAL A 500 -22.62 32.24 8.30
CA VAL A 500 -21.58 31.41 7.68
C VAL A 500 -20.97 30.45 8.70
N LEU A 501 -20.58 30.93 9.87
CA LEU A 501 -19.97 30.12 10.92
C LEU A 501 -20.97 29.16 11.55
N GLY A 502 -22.24 29.52 11.69
CA GLY A 502 -23.32 28.64 12.16
C GLY A 502 -23.52 27.45 11.23
N LEU A 503 -23.66 27.69 9.92
CA LEU A 503 -23.79 26.64 8.90
C LEU A 503 -22.51 25.77 8.83
N ALA A 504 -21.33 26.40 8.91
CA ALA A 504 -20.05 25.68 8.94
C ALA A 504 -19.91 24.79 10.18
N THR A 505 -20.60 25.12 11.30
CA THR A 505 -20.57 24.28 12.51
C THR A 505 -21.28 22.96 12.29
N GLY A 506 -22.49 22.97 11.71
CA GLY A 506 -23.24 21.75 11.41
C GLY A 506 -22.47 20.82 10.45
N LEU A 507 -22.00 21.37 9.32
CA LEU A 507 -21.17 20.65 8.36
C LEU A 507 -19.85 20.20 8.99
N GLY A 508 -19.22 21.02 9.82
CA GLY A 508 -17.94 20.76 10.44
C GLY A 508 -17.97 19.54 11.36
N PHE A 509 -18.99 19.40 12.22
CA PHE A 509 -19.13 18.19 13.05
C PHE A 509 -19.27 16.94 12.19
N ILE A 510 -20.13 16.96 11.15
CA ILE A 510 -20.28 15.83 10.23
C ILE A 510 -18.95 15.53 9.53
N ALA A 511 -18.21 16.55 9.10
CA ALA A 511 -16.91 16.40 8.47
C ALA A 511 -15.84 15.81 9.41
N LEU A 512 -15.83 16.17 10.72
CA LEU A 512 -14.92 15.53 11.68
C LEU A 512 -15.20 14.02 11.78
N GLY A 513 -16.47 13.63 11.80
CA GLY A 513 -16.87 12.21 11.76
C GLY A 513 -16.40 11.51 10.49
N GLN A 514 -16.65 12.12 9.34
CA GLN A 514 -16.22 11.61 8.04
C GLN A 514 -14.69 11.48 7.93
N THR A 515 -13.93 12.38 8.56
CA THR A 515 -12.46 12.33 8.63
C THR A 515 -11.98 11.02 9.27
N ILE A 516 -12.63 10.59 10.36
CA ILE A 516 -12.28 9.34 11.07
C ILE A 516 -12.46 8.14 10.15
N VAL A 517 -13.57 8.08 9.42
CA VAL A 517 -13.84 6.96 8.50
C VAL A 517 -12.91 6.99 7.29
N LEU A 518 -12.70 8.15 6.67
CA LEU A 518 -11.78 8.25 5.53
C LEU A 518 -10.35 7.82 5.90
N MET A 519 -9.88 8.14 7.11
CA MET A 519 -8.55 7.69 7.57
C MET A 519 -8.42 6.17 7.63
N THR A 520 -9.51 5.41 7.77
CA THR A 520 -9.48 3.94 7.69
C THR A 520 -9.55 3.39 6.26
N GLY A 521 -9.58 4.25 5.24
CA GLY A 521 -9.80 3.86 3.85
C GLY A 521 -11.28 3.62 3.50
N GLY A 522 -12.19 3.92 4.42
CA GLY A 522 -13.64 3.83 4.24
C GLY A 522 -14.25 5.15 3.78
N ILE A 523 -15.50 5.08 3.30
CA ILE A 523 -16.34 6.25 3.02
C ILE A 523 -17.70 5.99 3.67
N ASP A 524 -18.22 6.97 4.40
CA ASP A 524 -19.56 6.89 5.01
C ASP A 524 -20.54 7.79 4.26
N LEU A 525 -21.31 7.20 3.35
CA LEU A 525 -22.34 7.93 2.63
C LEU A 525 -23.58 8.18 3.49
N SER A 526 -23.77 7.43 4.57
CA SER A 526 -24.99 7.50 5.39
C SER A 526 -25.04 8.69 6.33
N VAL A 527 -23.93 9.43 6.54
CA VAL A 527 -23.84 10.53 7.51
C VAL A 527 -24.89 11.64 7.30
N GLY A 528 -25.20 11.97 6.04
CA GLY A 528 -26.21 12.95 5.71
C GLY A 528 -27.61 12.51 6.12
N PRO A 529 -28.17 11.44 5.56
CA PRO A 529 -29.47 10.90 5.99
C PRO A 529 -29.53 10.54 7.47
N ALA A 530 -28.39 10.09 8.07
CA ALA A 530 -28.32 9.86 9.51
C ALA A 530 -28.61 11.16 10.28
N SER A 531 -27.98 12.27 9.91
CA SER A 531 -28.27 13.55 10.55
C SER A 531 -29.72 13.98 10.36
N GLY A 532 -30.32 13.73 9.18
CA GLY A 532 -31.75 13.99 8.92
C GLY A 532 -32.69 13.16 9.78
N VAL A 533 -32.47 11.85 9.89
CA VAL A 533 -33.26 10.96 10.77
C VAL A 533 -33.11 11.36 12.22
N LEU A 534 -31.91 11.67 12.70
CA LEU A 534 -31.65 12.09 14.08
C LEU A 534 -32.32 13.44 14.39
N LEU A 535 -32.34 14.35 13.42
CA LEU A 535 -33.11 15.61 13.46
C LEU A 535 -34.61 15.32 13.65
N VAL A 536 -35.17 14.42 12.84
CA VAL A 536 -36.59 14.01 12.94
C VAL A 536 -36.88 13.39 14.30
N ILE A 537 -36.04 12.45 14.77
CA ILE A 537 -36.20 11.85 16.11
C ILE A 537 -36.23 12.93 17.19
N GLY A 538 -35.28 13.85 17.16
CA GLY A 538 -35.24 14.98 18.08
C GLY A 538 -36.54 15.78 18.11
N SER A 539 -37.18 16.01 16.94
CA SER A 539 -38.41 16.83 16.84
C SER A 539 -39.64 16.24 17.54
N PHE A 540 -39.62 14.92 17.88
CA PHE A 540 -40.69 14.30 18.66
C PHE A 540 -40.53 14.51 20.16
N PHE A 541 -39.31 14.70 20.64
CA PHE A 541 -38.99 14.74 22.07
C PHE A 541 -38.56 16.12 22.55
N ILE A 542 -37.87 16.91 21.72
CA ILE A 542 -37.29 18.20 22.09
C ILE A 542 -38.23 19.32 21.62
N ASN A 543 -39.37 19.51 22.28
CA ASN A 543 -40.34 20.58 21.96
C ASN A 543 -40.95 21.20 23.23
N ASP A 544 -41.54 22.39 23.10
CA ASP A 544 -42.07 23.18 24.23
C ASP A 544 -43.16 22.51 25.03
N LYS A 545 -43.82 21.48 24.48
CA LYS A 545 -44.90 20.76 25.14
C LYS A 545 -44.39 19.59 26.03
N LYS A 546 -43.06 19.36 26.07
CA LYS A 546 -42.47 18.21 26.79
C LYS A 546 -41.75 18.64 28.05
N SER A 547 -41.75 17.77 29.05
CA SER A 547 -41.02 18.00 30.28
C SER A 547 -39.48 17.87 30.01
N LEU A 548 -38.68 18.50 30.88
CA LEU A 548 -37.21 18.41 30.80
C LEU A 548 -36.70 16.96 30.73
N PHE A 549 -37.33 16.03 31.48
CA PHE A 549 -37.00 14.63 31.45
C PHE A 549 -37.14 14.03 30.02
N ILE A 550 -38.23 14.36 29.30
CA ILE A 550 -38.48 13.88 27.94
C ILE A 550 -37.52 14.52 26.97
N ILE A 551 -37.14 15.79 27.17
CA ILE A 551 -36.13 16.45 26.35
C ILE A 551 -34.77 15.79 26.51
N ILE A 552 -34.34 15.50 27.74
CA ILE A 552 -33.10 14.75 28.02
C ILE A 552 -33.13 13.37 27.38
N LEU A 553 -34.28 12.65 27.53
CA LEU A 553 -34.48 11.35 26.89
C LEU A 553 -34.34 11.46 25.36
N GLY A 554 -34.84 12.54 24.74
CA GLY A 554 -34.67 12.82 23.31
C GLY A 554 -33.20 12.91 22.89
N PHE A 555 -32.38 13.61 23.65
CA PHE A 555 -30.92 13.65 23.40
C PHE A 555 -30.28 12.27 23.54
N VAL A 556 -30.62 11.53 24.59
CA VAL A 556 -30.10 10.16 24.78
C VAL A 556 -30.46 9.28 23.57
N LEU A 557 -31.72 9.36 23.12
CA LEU A 557 -32.17 8.57 21.96
C LEU A 557 -31.43 8.95 20.68
N ILE A 558 -31.18 10.24 20.42
CA ILE A 558 -30.39 10.68 19.27
C ILE A 558 -29.04 9.97 19.24
N PHE A 559 -28.30 9.95 20.36
CA PHE A 559 -26.99 9.33 20.41
C PHE A 559 -27.05 7.81 20.42
N VAL A 560 -28.06 7.18 21.01
CA VAL A 560 -28.28 5.73 20.94
C VAL A 560 -28.54 5.30 19.49
N PHE A 561 -29.41 6.00 18.77
CA PHE A 561 -29.66 5.70 17.36
C PHE A 561 -28.45 6.01 16.49
N ALA A 562 -27.66 7.05 16.77
CA ALA A 562 -26.39 7.32 16.09
C ALA A 562 -25.42 6.16 16.26
N VAL A 563 -25.23 5.67 17.49
CA VAL A 563 -24.37 4.50 17.75
C VAL A 563 -24.88 3.26 17.00
N LEU A 564 -26.20 3.02 16.99
CA LEU A 564 -26.80 1.89 16.29
C LEU A 564 -26.51 1.95 14.77
N ILE A 565 -26.68 3.13 14.14
CA ILE A 565 -26.37 3.35 12.72
C ILE A 565 -24.88 3.04 12.46
N GLY A 566 -23.98 3.53 13.31
CA GLY A 566 -22.54 3.29 13.18
C GLY A 566 -22.18 1.81 13.34
N VAL A 567 -22.81 1.10 14.28
CA VAL A 567 -22.64 -0.36 14.46
C VAL A 567 -23.11 -1.13 13.22
N ILE A 568 -24.27 -0.77 12.66
CA ILE A 568 -24.81 -1.40 11.45
C ILE A 568 -23.84 -1.21 10.29
N ASN A 569 -23.38 0.02 10.02
CA ASN A 569 -22.39 0.29 8.96
C ASN A 569 -21.11 -0.53 9.16
N GLY A 570 -20.53 -0.47 10.36
CA GLY A 570 -19.31 -1.21 10.67
C GLY A 570 -19.49 -2.74 10.55
N ALA A 571 -20.63 -3.28 10.95
CA ALA A 571 -20.96 -4.70 10.86
C ALA A 571 -21.13 -5.16 9.39
N LEU A 572 -21.84 -4.39 8.56
CA LEU A 572 -21.98 -4.68 7.13
C LEU A 572 -20.62 -4.76 6.42
N ILE A 573 -19.72 -3.84 6.75
CA ILE A 573 -18.41 -3.79 6.12
C ILE A 573 -17.50 -4.91 6.63
N ARG A 574 -17.47 -5.18 7.95
CA ARG A 574 -16.51 -6.12 8.53
C ARG A 574 -16.96 -7.57 8.52
N PHE A 575 -18.24 -7.82 8.78
CA PHE A 575 -18.76 -9.19 8.90
C PHE A 575 -19.49 -9.64 7.64
N ALA A 576 -20.31 -8.77 7.03
CA ALA A 576 -20.96 -9.09 5.76
C ALA A 576 -20.07 -8.85 4.54
N LYS A 577 -18.83 -8.32 4.74
CA LYS A 577 -17.81 -8.05 3.71
C LYS A 577 -18.27 -7.13 2.56
N PHE A 578 -19.19 -6.23 2.83
CA PHE A 578 -19.57 -5.22 1.86
C PHE A 578 -18.42 -4.23 1.66
N THR A 579 -18.27 -3.71 0.44
CA THR A 579 -17.39 -2.55 0.24
C THR A 579 -17.95 -1.36 1.03
N PRO A 580 -17.12 -0.45 1.56
CA PRO A 580 -17.57 0.70 2.33
C PRO A 580 -18.67 1.50 1.63
N VAL A 581 -18.51 1.76 0.32
CA VAL A 581 -19.50 2.49 -0.49
C VAL A 581 -20.83 1.73 -0.56
N ALA A 582 -20.81 0.44 -0.87
CA ALA A 582 -22.04 -0.35 -1.01
C ALA A 582 -22.78 -0.49 0.33
N GLY A 583 -22.05 -0.76 1.43
CA GLY A 583 -22.64 -0.90 2.77
C GLY A 583 -23.30 0.40 3.24
N THR A 584 -22.57 1.52 3.19
CA THR A 584 -23.10 2.80 3.66
C THR A 584 -24.16 3.40 2.73
N LEU A 585 -24.14 3.11 1.42
CA LEU A 585 -25.19 3.49 0.48
C LEU A 585 -26.49 2.73 0.77
N THR A 586 -26.43 1.46 1.13
CA THR A 586 -27.60 0.68 1.54
C THR A 586 -28.26 1.31 2.77
N VAL A 587 -27.46 1.66 3.77
CA VAL A 587 -27.95 2.35 4.99
C VAL A 587 -28.45 3.76 4.66
N TYR A 588 -27.79 4.50 3.76
CA TYR A 588 -28.22 5.80 3.26
C TYR A 588 -29.67 5.75 2.75
N ILE A 589 -29.98 4.81 1.84
CA ILE A 589 -31.32 4.67 1.25
C ILE A 589 -32.33 4.29 2.33
N ALA A 590 -31.97 3.33 3.21
CA ALA A 590 -32.85 2.92 4.31
C ALA A 590 -33.18 4.09 5.26
N LEU A 591 -32.19 4.91 5.62
CA LEU A 591 -32.39 6.07 6.50
C LEU A 591 -33.27 7.15 5.88
N ILE A 592 -33.15 7.40 4.56
CA ILE A 592 -34.08 8.32 3.88
C ILE A 592 -35.52 7.79 4.03
N GLY A 593 -35.73 6.49 3.74
CA GLY A 593 -37.08 5.88 3.88
C GLY A 593 -37.59 5.97 5.30
N ILE A 594 -36.78 5.66 6.31
CA ILE A 594 -37.14 5.78 7.73
C ILE A 594 -37.48 7.23 8.09
N GLY A 595 -36.69 8.19 7.61
CA GLY A 595 -36.93 9.62 7.87
C GLY A 595 -38.31 10.06 7.39
N PHE A 596 -38.69 9.73 6.15
CA PHE A 596 -40.01 10.04 5.60
C PHE A 596 -41.14 9.22 6.19
N LEU A 597 -40.92 7.98 6.64
CA LEU A 597 -41.91 7.19 7.37
C LEU A 597 -42.20 7.79 8.74
N LEU A 598 -41.18 8.28 9.46
CA LEU A 598 -41.36 8.94 10.74
C LEU A 598 -42.01 10.31 10.60
N ARG A 599 -41.66 11.07 9.56
CA ARG A 599 -42.18 12.41 9.30
C ARG A 599 -42.25 12.67 7.80
N PRO A 600 -43.44 12.54 7.17
CA PRO A 600 -43.61 12.67 5.72
C PRO A 600 -43.36 14.11 5.17
N SER A 601 -43.50 15.11 6.02
CA SER A 601 -43.29 16.53 5.69
C SER A 601 -42.61 17.27 6.84
N PRO A 602 -41.91 18.39 6.56
CA PRO A 602 -41.30 19.21 7.60
C PRO A 602 -42.29 19.64 8.70
N GLY A 603 -41.86 19.54 9.96
CA GLY A 603 -42.73 19.88 11.10
C GLY A 603 -42.11 19.49 12.44
N GLY A 604 -42.84 19.69 13.55
CA GLY A 604 -42.35 19.41 14.89
C GLY A 604 -41.29 20.43 15.31
N TYR A 605 -41.78 21.62 15.67
CA TYR A 605 -40.93 22.75 16.12
C TYR A 605 -40.17 22.33 17.39
N PHE A 606 -38.88 22.67 17.43
CA PHE A 606 -38.03 22.47 18.59
C PHE A 606 -38.34 23.45 19.70
N ASN A 607 -37.94 23.11 20.92
CA ASN A 607 -38.10 24.00 22.08
C ASN A 607 -37.36 25.31 21.86
N ALA A 608 -38.09 26.45 22.05
CA ALA A 608 -37.58 27.80 21.77
C ALA A 608 -36.32 28.11 22.60
N THR A 609 -36.35 27.82 23.90
CA THR A 609 -35.19 28.04 24.79
C THR A 609 -33.97 27.28 24.35
N PHE A 610 -34.15 26.03 23.84
CA PHE A 610 -33.06 25.21 23.34
C PHE A 610 -32.49 25.79 22.02
N THR A 611 -33.35 26.22 21.10
CA THR A 611 -32.89 26.82 19.84
C THR A 611 -32.18 28.18 20.09
N GLU A 612 -32.72 29.01 20.98
CA GLU A 612 -32.06 30.26 21.39
C GLU A 612 -30.68 29.99 22.04
N PHE A 613 -30.60 28.97 22.90
CA PHE A 613 -29.32 28.55 23.50
C PHE A 613 -28.28 28.17 22.43
N LEU A 614 -28.67 27.40 21.41
CA LEU A 614 -27.75 27.00 20.32
C LEU A 614 -27.33 28.19 19.43
N LEU A 615 -28.15 29.24 19.35
CA LEU A 615 -27.88 30.44 18.59
C LEU A 615 -27.13 31.53 19.36
N LEU A 616 -26.80 31.28 20.65
CA LEU A 616 -25.96 32.19 21.43
C LEU A 616 -24.66 32.51 20.71
N GLN A 617 -24.20 33.77 20.80
CA GLN A 617 -23.00 34.23 20.12
C GLN A 617 -22.11 35.05 21.06
N ILE A 618 -20.81 35.03 20.77
CA ILE A 618 -19.80 35.87 21.42
C ILE A 618 -19.28 36.85 20.37
N GLY A 619 -19.80 38.10 20.39
CA GLY A 619 -19.61 39.03 19.26
C GLY A 619 -20.27 38.46 18.00
N PRO A 620 -19.59 38.41 16.84
CA PRO A 620 -20.16 37.85 15.61
C PRO A 620 -20.02 36.32 15.52
N VAL A 621 -19.36 35.62 16.48
CA VAL A 621 -19.01 34.21 16.41
C VAL A 621 -20.00 33.38 17.24
N PRO A 622 -20.68 32.37 16.67
CA PRO A 622 -21.47 31.40 17.43
C PRO A 622 -20.61 30.63 18.42
N TYR A 623 -21.05 30.48 19.67
CA TYR A 623 -20.28 29.67 20.63
C TYR A 623 -20.14 28.21 20.19
N THR A 624 -21.11 27.69 19.45
CA THR A 624 -21.07 26.34 18.87
C THR A 624 -19.92 26.15 17.89
N PHE A 625 -19.55 27.24 17.14
CA PHE A 625 -18.34 27.20 16.29
C PHE A 625 -17.06 27.13 17.13
N ILE A 626 -17.02 27.81 18.26
CA ILE A 626 -15.86 27.72 19.18
C ILE A 626 -15.71 26.28 19.70
N ILE A 627 -16.84 25.64 20.05
CA ILE A 627 -16.83 24.20 20.46
C ILE A 627 -16.32 23.31 19.32
N LEU A 628 -16.72 23.54 18.08
CA LEU A 628 -16.22 22.80 16.91
C LEU A 628 -14.70 22.98 16.74
N VAL A 629 -14.19 24.21 16.88
CA VAL A 629 -12.74 24.47 16.80
C VAL A 629 -11.99 23.73 17.90
N ILE A 630 -12.48 23.78 19.12
CA ILE A 630 -11.89 23.04 20.26
C ILE A 630 -11.91 21.53 19.97
N ALA A 631 -13.04 20.99 19.49
CA ALA A 631 -13.14 19.59 19.12
C ALA A 631 -12.12 19.20 18.04
N ALA A 632 -12.00 20.01 16.97
CA ALA A 632 -11.04 19.78 15.90
C ALA A 632 -9.59 19.76 16.44
N ILE A 633 -9.22 20.68 17.32
CA ILE A 633 -7.89 20.71 17.95
C ILE A 633 -7.66 19.49 18.84
N VAL A 634 -8.64 19.13 19.67
CA VAL A 634 -8.56 17.97 20.56
C VAL A 634 -8.37 16.69 19.73
N PHE A 635 -9.18 16.47 18.71
CA PHE A 635 -9.08 15.29 17.85
C PHE A 635 -7.79 15.29 17.02
N GLU A 636 -7.29 16.46 16.57
CA GLU A 636 -5.98 16.56 15.93
C GLU A 636 -4.84 16.14 16.88
N VAL A 637 -4.89 16.56 18.14
CA VAL A 637 -3.92 16.14 19.17
C VAL A 637 -4.04 14.65 19.46
N LEU A 638 -5.26 14.13 19.61
CA LEU A 638 -5.51 12.70 19.79
C LEU A 638 -4.98 11.88 18.61
N LEU A 639 -5.21 12.35 17.37
CA LEU A 639 -4.72 11.70 16.15
C LEU A 639 -3.20 11.57 16.14
N ARG A 640 -2.49 12.62 16.55
CA ARG A 640 -1.04 12.69 16.41
C ARG A 640 -0.27 12.17 17.63
N ARG A 641 -0.88 12.19 18.82
CA ARG A 641 -0.15 11.92 20.07
C ARG A 641 -0.62 10.67 20.83
N THR A 642 -1.68 10.00 20.36
CA THR A 642 -2.22 8.82 21.07
C THR A 642 -2.14 7.54 20.24
N ASN A 643 -2.15 6.42 20.95
CA ASN A 643 -2.21 5.09 20.33
C ASN A 643 -3.48 4.90 19.49
N TRP A 644 -4.58 5.58 19.84
CA TRP A 644 -5.81 5.57 19.05
C TRP A 644 -5.58 6.13 17.65
N GLY A 645 -4.96 7.32 17.56
CA GLY A 645 -4.69 7.95 16.28
C GLY A 645 -3.70 7.18 15.41
N VAL A 646 -2.67 6.57 16.02
CA VAL A 646 -1.71 5.71 15.31
C VAL A 646 -2.42 4.47 14.76
N ARG A 647 -3.24 3.76 15.56
CA ARG A 647 -4.01 2.58 15.12
C ARG A 647 -5.02 2.92 14.02
N LEU A 648 -5.68 4.07 14.12
CA LEU A 648 -6.62 4.55 13.10
C LEU A 648 -5.93 4.73 11.75
N ARG A 649 -4.81 5.46 11.72
CA ARG A 649 -4.03 5.69 10.49
C ARG A 649 -3.36 4.42 9.98
N ALA A 650 -2.90 3.56 10.87
CA ALA A 650 -2.33 2.26 10.52
C ALA A 650 -3.32 1.38 9.76
N SER A 651 -4.57 1.29 10.24
CA SER A 651 -5.62 0.48 9.61
C SER A 651 -5.97 0.92 8.19
N GLY A 652 -5.76 2.20 7.87
CA GLY A 652 -6.00 2.71 6.52
C GLY A 652 -4.75 2.83 5.64
N SER A 653 -3.56 2.73 6.22
CA SER A 653 -2.30 2.74 5.46
C SER A 653 -2.06 1.39 4.78
N ASP A 654 -2.10 0.32 5.56
CA ASP A 654 -2.03 -1.07 5.10
C ASP A 654 -2.70 -1.99 6.13
N GLU A 655 -3.86 -2.55 5.79
CA GLU A 655 -4.65 -3.38 6.71
C GLU A 655 -3.90 -4.64 7.12
N GLU A 656 -3.21 -5.30 6.19
CA GLU A 656 -2.50 -6.56 6.45
C GLU A 656 -1.30 -6.34 7.37
N SER A 657 -0.48 -5.33 7.08
CA SER A 657 0.65 -4.96 7.92
C SER A 657 0.19 -4.51 9.31
N ALA A 658 -0.88 -3.70 9.39
CA ALA A 658 -1.44 -3.27 10.68
C ALA A 658 -1.93 -4.47 11.52
N ARG A 659 -2.55 -5.47 10.89
CA ARG A 659 -2.99 -6.70 11.56
C ARG A 659 -1.79 -7.51 12.08
N ARG A 660 -0.72 -7.64 11.28
CA ARG A 660 0.54 -8.30 11.70
C ARG A 660 1.20 -7.60 12.87
N LEU A 661 1.09 -6.27 12.93
CA LEU A 661 1.56 -5.45 14.05
C LEU A 661 0.61 -5.45 15.27
N GLY A 662 -0.44 -6.28 15.28
CA GLY A 662 -1.33 -6.48 16.42
C GLY A 662 -2.47 -5.47 16.54
N VAL A 663 -2.74 -4.66 15.50
CA VAL A 663 -3.90 -3.75 15.48
C VAL A 663 -5.18 -4.56 15.29
N ASN A 664 -6.15 -4.36 16.19
CA ASN A 664 -7.47 -4.98 16.02
C ASN A 664 -8.30 -4.19 14.99
N ILE A 665 -8.17 -4.58 13.73
CA ILE A 665 -8.79 -3.90 12.59
C ILE A 665 -10.32 -3.82 12.75
N ASN A 666 -10.98 -4.91 13.19
CA ASN A 666 -12.44 -4.92 13.32
C ASN A 666 -12.91 -3.86 14.33
N ARG A 667 -12.27 -3.80 15.51
CA ARG A 667 -12.62 -2.80 16.53
C ARG A 667 -12.33 -1.37 16.05
N THR A 668 -11.23 -1.18 15.32
CA THR A 668 -10.83 0.14 14.81
C THR A 668 -11.83 0.65 13.78
N ILE A 669 -12.21 -0.18 12.81
CA ILE A 669 -13.14 0.21 11.74
C ILE A 669 -14.56 0.39 12.29
N ILE A 670 -15.09 -0.55 13.07
CA ILE A 670 -16.43 -0.40 13.66
C ILE A 670 -16.48 0.85 14.55
N GLY A 671 -15.44 1.09 15.36
CA GLY A 671 -15.33 2.30 16.17
C GLY A 671 -15.29 3.59 15.34
N ALA A 672 -14.68 3.57 14.16
CA ALA A 672 -14.65 4.70 13.24
C ALA A 672 -16.06 5.05 12.72
N TYR A 673 -16.85 4.06 12.30
CA TYR A 673 -18.24 4.27 11.86
C TYR A 673 -19.17 4.70 13.00
N ILE A 674 -18.97 4.17 14.21
CA ILE A 674 -19.71 4.65 15.40
C ILE A 674 -19.39 6.13 15.68
N ALA A 675 -18.10 6.49 15.67
CA ALA A 675 -17.69 7.88 15.86
C ALA A 675 -18.26 8.79 14.77
N SER A 676 -18.23 8.37 13.51
CA SER A 676 -18.82 9.12 12.38
C SER A 676 -20.31 9.41 12.62
N ALA A 677 -21.08 8.40 12.98
CA ALA A 677 -22.52 8.55 13.24
C ALA A 677 -22.81 9.43 14.49
N VAL A 678 -21.98 9.33 15.53
CA VAL A 678 -22.07 10.22 16.71
C VAL A 678 -21.79 11.67 16.33
N PHE A 679 -20.78 11.94 15.51
CA PHE A 679 -20.50 13.27 14.99
C PHE A 679 -21.62 13.77 14.06
N ALA A 680 -22.26 12.90 13.27
CA ALA A 680 -23.46 13.24 12.51
C ALA A 680 -24.62 13.62 13.44
N GLY A 681 -24.75 12.97 14.59
CA GLY A 681 -25.69 13.32 15.65
C GLY A 681 -25.40 14.70 16.24
N LEU A 682 -24.14 15.06 16.52
CA LEU A 682 -23.76 16.41 16.95
C LEU A 682 -24.10 17.45 15.87
N GLY A 683 -23.81 17.14 14.60
CA GLY A 683 -24.22 17.98 13.47
C GLY A 683 -25.73 18.18 13.42
N ALA A 684 -26.51 17.11 13.59
CA ALA A 684 -27.97 17.17 13.64
C ALA A 684 -28.48 18.11 14.78
N VAL A 685 -27.86 18.04 15.96
CA VAL A 685 -28.19 18.95 17.10
C VAL A 685 -27.96 20.41 16.71
N ILE A 686 -26.87 20.74 16.01
CA ILE A 686 -26.62 22.10 15.53
C ILE A 686 -27.66 22.51 14.48
N ILE A 687 -28.00 21.64 13.56
CA ILE A 687 -28.99 21.86 12.51
C ILE A 687 -30.39 22.11 13.14
N MET A 688 -30.73 21.44 14.27
CA MET A 688 -31.97 21.72 15.01
C MET A 688 -32.08 23.19 15.41
N GLY A 689 -31.00 23.80 15.92
CA GLY A 689 -30.97 25.20 16.29
C GLY A 689 -31.11 26.15 15.10
N LEU A 690 -30.51 25.79 13.95
CA LEU A 690 -30.52 26.64 12.74
C LEU A 690 -31.87 26.62 12.00
N ILE A 691 -32.55 25.46 11.97
CA ILE A 691 -33.77 25.27 11.17
C ILE A 691 -35.02 25.39 12.04
N GLY A 692 -34.95 25.01 13.31
CA GLY A 692 -36.05 25.13 14.26
C GLY A 692 -37.17 24.09 14.09
N LEU A 693 -37.07 23.15 13.11
CA LEU A 693 -38.08 22.14 12.84
C LEU A 693 -37.45 20.83 12.34
N GLY A 694 -38.18 19.72 12.51
CA GLY A 694 -37.77 18.41 12.01
C GLY A 694 -38.10 18.26 10.52
N ASP A 695 -37.09 18.13 9.69
CA ASP A 695 -37.23 17.93 8.25
C ASP A 695 -36.36 16.73 7.81
N PRO A 696 -36.94 15.63 7.30
CA PRO A 696 -36.21 14.45 6.87
C PRO A 696 -35.28 14.70 5.66
N ALA A 697 -35.55 15.71 4.85
CA ALA A 697 -34.76 16.02 3.65
C ALA A 697 -33.45 16.77 3.95
N GLN A 698 -33.35 17.41 5.11
CA GLN A 698 -32.24 18.32 5.43
C GLN A 698 -30.86 17.67 5.50
N GLY A 699 -30.76 16.41 5.77
CA GLY A 699 -29.46 15.76 5.94
C GLY A 699 -28.72 15.44 4.63
N THR A 700 -29.46 15.22 3.55
CA THR A 700 -28.92 14.55 2.35
C THR A 700 -27.76 15.29 1.67
N SER A 701 -27.79 16.62 1.62
CA SER A 701 -26.75 17.45 1.02
C SER A 701 -25.42 17.38 1.77
N TYR A 702 -25.45 17.15 3.08
CA TYR A 702 -24.24 17.08 3.92
C TYR A 702 -23.35 15.87 3.60
N THR A 703 -23.88 14.81 2.97
CA THR A 703 -23.07 13.65 2.56
C THR A 703 -21.92 14.07 1.64
N LEU A 704 -22.24 14.68 0.50
CA LEU A 704 -21.20 15.11 -0.45
C LEU A 704 -20.41 16.31 0.04
N GLN A 705 -21.06 17.25 0.73
CA GLN A 705 -20.37 18.40 1.29
C GLN A 705 -19.34 18.04 2.34
N SER A 706 -19.61 17.05 3.23
CA SER A 706 -18.65 16.59 4.23
C SER A 706 -17.47 15.88 3.61
N ILE A 707 -17.69 15.00 2.62
CA ILE A 707 -16.61 14.35 1.88
C ILE A 707 -15.72 15.39 1.19
N THR A 708 -16.34 16.36 0.51
CA THR A 708 -15.62 17.45 -0.17
C THR A 708 -14.77 18.25 0.82
N ALA A 709 -15.34 18.66 1.95
CA ALA A 709 -14.65 19.42 2.99
C ALA A 709 -13.43 18.65 3.53
N VAL A 710 -13.60 17.35 3.77
CA VAL A 710 -12.54 16.49 4.31
C VAL A 710 -11.41 16.25 3.32
N VAL A 711 -11.74 16.02 2.04
CA VAL A 711 -10.73 15.81 0.98
C VAL A 711 -9.99 17.12 0.68
N LEU A 712 -10.69 18.26 0.59
CA LEU A 712 -10.05 19.58 0.50
C LEU A 712 -9.12 19.82 1.69
N GLY A 713 -9.51 19.36 2.88
CA GLY A 713 -8.70 19.42 4.11
C GLY A 713 -7.42 18.59 4.07
N GLY A 714 -7.19 17.82 3.00
CA GLY A 714 -5.99 17.00 2.79
C GLY A 714 -6.09 15.59 3.36
N THR A 715 -7.28 15.11 3.72
CA THR A 715 -7.48 13.71 4.14
C THR A 715 -7.52 12.80 2.92
N SER A 716 -6.79 11.71 2.99
CA SER A 716 -6.65 10.71 1.92
C SER A 716 -7.93 9.89 1.73
N LEU A 717 -8.41 9.78 0.50
CA LEU A 717 -9.51 8.86 0.14
C LEU A 717 -9.10 7.37 0.24
N LEU A 718 -7.78 7.08 0.20
CA LEU A 718 -7.24 5.72 0.31
C LEU A 718 -6.87 5.35 1.76
N GLY A 719 -7.08 6.26 2.71
CA GLY A 719 -6.75 6.05 4.12
C GLY A 719 -5.33 6.49 4.51
N GLY A 720 -4.96 6.23 5.76
CA GLY A 720 -3.64 6.43 6.33
C GLY A 720 -3.28 7.86 6.72
N ARG A 721 -3.88 8.88 6.10
CA ARG A 721 -3.56 10.30 6.29
C ARG A 721 -4.80 11.16 6.43
N GLY A 722 -4.70 12.20 7.25
CA GLY A 722 -5.77 13.18 7.41
C GLY A 722 -5.46 14.22 8.47
N SER A 723 -6.33 15.24 8.53
CA SER A 723 -6.26 16.32 9.50
C SER A 723 -7.65 16.79 9.87
N PHE A 724 -7.97 16.85 11.15
CA PHE A 724 -9.22 17.42 11.65
C PHE A 724 -9.26 18.93 11.48
N ILE A 725 -8.11 19.62 11.63
CA ILE A 725 -7.98 21.04 11.36
C ILE A 725 -8.22 21.31 9.87
N GLY A 726 -7.67 20.46 9.00
CA GLY A 726 -7.93 20.54 7.55
C GLY A 726 -9.40 20.40 7.23
N SER A 727 -10.10 19.44 7.82
CA SER A 727 -11.53 19.19 7.61
C SER A 727 -12.40 20.35 8.13
N LEU A 728 -12.02 20.95 9.26
CA LEU A 728 -12.65 22.18 9.76
C LEU A 728 -12.53 23.32 8.74
N LEU A 729 -11.31 23.60 8.26
CA LEU A 729 -11.08 24.66 7.26
C LEU A 729 -11.79 24.37 5.92
N GLY A 730 -11.79 23.08 5.51
CA GLY A 730 -12.56 22.64 4.34
C GLY A 730 -14.06 22.90 4.47
N SER A 731 -14.63 22.69 5.66
CA SER A 731 -16.05 22.99 5.96
C SER A 731 -16.33 24.50 5.91
N VAL A 732 -15.43 25.31 6.45
CA VAL A 732 -15.55 26.78 6.37
C VAL A 732 -15.47 27.24 4.92
N LEU A 733 -14.48 26.78 4.14
CA LEU A 733 -14.35 27.14 2.73
C LEU A 733 -15.58 26.74 1.92
N MET A 734 -16.12 25.56 2.18
CA MET A 734 -17.31 25.04 1.49
C MET A 734 -18.52 25.95 1.71
N ILE A 735 -18.81 26.31 2.94
CA ILE A 735 -19.92 27.20 3.27
C ILE A 735 -19.65 28.64 2.77
N GLN A 736 -18.39 29.09 2.82
CA GLN A 736 -18.00 30.38 2.28
C GLN A 736 -18.26 30.52 0.77
N VAL A 737 -17.98 29.43 0.00
CA VAL A 737 -18.28 29.40 -1.45
C VAL A 737 -19.77 29.43 -1.70
N LEU A 738 -20.59 28.73 -0.90
CA LEU A 738 -22.04 28.77 -1.01
C LEU A 738 -22.57 30.18 -0.65
N ASN A 739 -22.05 30.79 0.39
CA ASN A 739 -22.41 32.18 0.81
C ASN A 739 -21.98 33.18 -0.26
N ALA A 740 -20.80 33.00 -0.88
CA ALA A 740 -20.35 33.85 -1.98
C ALA A 740 -21.35 33.88 -3.15
N CYS A 741 -21.91 32.70 -3.51
CA CYS A 741 -22.93 32.63 -4.57
C CYS A 741 -24.19 33.46 -4.21
N VAL A 742 -24.62 33.40 -2.94
CA VAL A 742 -25.78 34.16 -2.47
C VAL A 742 -25.48 35.66 -2.52
N ILE A 743 -24.33 36.09 -2.04
CA ILE A 743 -23.95 37.53 -2.01
C ILE A 743 -23.76 38.10 -3.43
N LEU A 744 -23.28 37.28 -4.36
CA LEU A 744 -23.10 37.67 -5.76
C LEU A 744 -24.36 37.48 -6.62
N ASP A 745 -25.51 37.21 -6.00
CA ASP A 745 -26.81 36.96 -6.65
C ASP A 745 -26.74 35.84 -7.73
N LEU A 746 -25.94 34.81 -7.48
CA LEU A 746 -25.85 33.66 -8.36
C LEU A 746 -26.92 32.63 -8.01
N THR A 747 -27.49 32.00 -9.04
CA THR A 747 -28.53 31.00 -8.85
C THR A 747 -27.97 29.74 -8.18
N GLN A 748 -28.84 28.92 -7.59
CA GLN A 748 -28.50 27.66 -6.95
C GLN A 748 -27.71 26.71 -7.88
N SER A 749 -27.90 26.81 -9.19
CA SER A 749 -27.13 26.03 -10.17
C SER A 749 -25.62 26.29 -10.11
N TYR A 750 -25.21 27.54 -9.86
CA TYR A 750 -23.79 27.86 -9.68
C TYR A 750 -23.23 27.29 -8.37
N GLN A 751 -24.04 27.19 -7.31
CA GLN A 751 -23.62 26.54 -6.07
C GLN A 751 -23.24 25.07 -6.32
N TYR A 752 -24.08 24.31 -7.05
CA TYR A 752 -23.76 22.93 -7.44
C TYR A 752 -22.56 22.84 -8.37
N LEU A 753 -22.42 23.78 -9.31
CA LEU A 753 -21.27 23.81 -10.22
C LEU A 753 -19.97 24.03 -9.45
N PHE A 754 -19.90 25.03 -8.57
CA PHE A 754 -18.70 25.30 -7.77
C PHE A 754 -18.39 24.16 -6.80
N GLN A 755 -19.42 23.55 -6.21
CA GLN A 755 -19.25 22.37 -5.37
C GLN A 755 -18.62 21.21 -6.15
N GLY A 756 -19.10 20.94 -7.37
CA GLY A 756 -18.51 19.93 -8.26
C GLY A 756 -17.06 20.25 -8.64
N LEU A 757 -16.77 21.50 -8.98
CA LEU A 757 -15.41 21.96 -9.30
C LEU A 757 -14.46 21.83 -8.10
N LEU A 758 -14.92 22.12 -6.88
CA LEU A 758 -14.13 21.92 -5.67
C LEU A 758 -13.80 20.44 -5.44
N ILE A 759 -14.73 19.52 -5.70
CA ILE A 759 -14.49 18.06 -5.62
C ILE A 759 -13.41 17.65 -6.62
N VAL A 760 -13.53 18.09 -7.88
CA VAL A 760 -12.55 17.79 -8.93
C VAL A 760 -11.18 18.35 -8.57
N PHE A 761 -11.13 19.60 -8.11
CA PHE A 761 -9.88 20.24 -7.68
C PHE A 761 -9.23 19.48 -6.51
N ALA A 762 -10.01 19.07 -5.52
CA ALA A 762 -9.54 18.27 -4.39
C ALA A 762 -8.95 16.92 -4.86
N ALA A 763 -9.67 16.23 -5.75
CA ALA A 763 -9.22 14.95 -6.30
C ALA A 763 -7.93 15.07 -7.13
N ILE A 764 -7.82 16.11 -7.98
CA ILE A 764 -6.61 16.38 -8.78
C ILE A 764 -5.43 16.71 -7.86
N SER A 765 -5.62 17.63 -6.90
CA SER A 765 -4.59 18.04 -5.95
C SER A 765 -4.05 16.85 -5.18
N TYR A 766 -4.93 15.97 -4.73
CA TYR A 766 -4.58 14.72 -4.06
C TYR A 766 -3.74 13.80 -4.97
N THR A 767 -4.20 13.57 -6.20
CA THR A 767 -3.54 12.66 -7.16
C THR A 767 -2.15 13.16 -7.54
N VAL A 768 -2.00 14.45 -7.81
CA VAL A 768 -0.71 15.08 -8.17
C VAL A 768 0.28 15.01 -7.01
N THR A 769 -0.18 15.25 -5.77
CA THR A 769 0.68 15.18 -4.59
C THR A 769 1.18 13.76 -4.32
N ARG A 770 0.39 12.74 -4.65
CA ARG A 770 0.73 11.33 -4.42
C ARG A 770 1.50 10.70 -5.59
N SER A 771 1.16 11.00 -6.83
CA SER A 771 1.85 10.46 -8.01
C SER A 771 3.27 11.03 -8.22
N GLY A 772 3.56 12.22 -7.70
CA GLY A 772 4.92 12.79 -7.67
C GLY A 772 5.94 12.01 -6.83
N GLY A 773 5.53 10.94 -6.16
CA GLY A 773 6.39 10.03 -5.40
C GLY A 773 6.75 8.72 -6.11
N LYS A 774 6.09 8.42 -7.25
CA LYS A 774 6.37 7.22 -8.07
C LYS A 774 7.17 7.53 -9.35
N LYS A 775 7.72 8.73 -9.47
CA LYS A 775 8.63 9.12 -10.56
C LYS A 775 10.04 9.29 -10.05
#